data_8d369ae5bbd759ba966eecd56f956b14
#
_entry.id   8d369ae5bbd759ba966eecd56f956b14
#
_cell.length_a   1.000
_cell.length_b   1.000
_cell.length_c   1.000
_cell.angle_alpha   90.00
_cell.angle_beta   90.00
_cell.angle_gamma   90.00
#
_symmetry.space_group_name_H-M   'P 1'
#
loop_
_entity.id
_entity.type
_entity.pdbx_description
1 polymer ?
#
loop_
_entity_poly.entity_id
_entity_poly.type
_entity_poly.pdbx_seq_one_letter_code
_entity_poly.pdbx_strand_id
1 'polypeptide(L)'
;MALKPDASSVHKDVSPPVAASTPAAPSSDVTTAPLKASIISVKVPALPLSPPLDDDDNDNDNGNDEEGGNNSDSDGGGAGGVIASHAHETLLLEAMEAQGSRGVVLPCDSPSGRGDDSRVASSSATTPSSSNGDLLPTTVTPTHYDIHLRPDLATGIVSGSVSVDARINEATDKIVLHAKSITITRVVVYHGGSQLGCVGGDSVVYDNSELEMATIQMPCALQPTKAGDCVQIIITFSGVLSESMYGLYRCKYRDRKGSPSVMLVTQFQAKCARLAFPCWDEPAIKAEFTLALTVPASHTALSNMPVVQETEGPGGAGSKTVFFARSPRMSTYLLAIVSGELDYVEATALSGEPVPNSDPPRRAAVPCRVYTAAADIDKVRFSLETAVRVLELLVDMFGCAYPLPKLDLVAVPELEAGGMENWGLVLFRTVRLFITAQTSLWIRQKAVYVIAHELSHQWFGNLVTMAWWDDLWLNEGFATWIGIHVTDLMYPEWRRWDHFAIEDRQAALSADSLRSSHPVQVTIKGSADIDQVFDSITYYKGCSLIRMLSAHLGTGAFMAGVRAYLNAHAYASATTGDLWAALEAASGQPVAALMHSWTAHVGYPVVSVDADFERGSLRLTQNRFLHSGHVTPDEDRVLWWVPLGMVSSECAAPVHAVLHGRAGDFAIPGSASGAAWIKLNHNNAGLYRVRYSRDALRRLAAAAAAPTELLPTADVVGILNDAVALAISGHVPTSAVLDMVAAFRARRRRRPEFVVWQILGLFLESLHQTWADRSPPALRERIRALARA
;
A
#
# COMPACT_ATOMS: atom_id res chain seq x y z
N MET A 1 -59.91 20.49 30.99
CA MET A 1 -60.55 19.62 31.97
C MET A 1 -59.40 18.83 32.53
N ALA A 2 -58.69 19.28 33.57
CA ALA A 2 -59.07 19.12 35.03
C ALA A 2 -59.22 17.62 35.35
N LEU A 3 -58.44 17.03 36.21
CA LEU A 3 -58.06 17.28 37.60
C LEU A 3 -56.90 16.40 38.05
N LYS A 4 -55.99 16.90 38.87
CA LYS A 4 -55.28 16.30 39.99
C LYS A 4 -56.27 16.12 41.19
N PRO A 5 -55.90 15.64 42.42
CA PRO A 5 -54.69 15.20 43.05
C PRO A 5 -54.85 13.92 43.93
N ASP A 6 -53.91 13.43 44.77
CA ASP A 6 -53.46 13.66 46.14
C ASP A 6 -52.54 12.51 46.61
N ALA A 7 -51.44 12.70 47.17
CA ALA A 7 -50.89 13.15 48.43
C ALA A 7 -51.05 12.18 49.64
N SER A 8 -49.93 11.85 50.26
CA SER A 8 -49.62 11.86 51.70
C SER A 8 -48.48 10.85 52.03
N SER A 9 -47.41 11.28 52.55
CA SER A 9 -46.92 11.76 53.83
C SER A 9 -46.19 10.60 54.61
N VAL A 10 -45.11 10.69 55.37
CA VAL A 10 -44.52 11.67 56.27
C VAL A 10 -43.27 11.08 56.93
N HIS A 11 -42.32 11.95 57.22
CA HIS A 11 -41.28 12.08 58.29
C HIS A 11 -39.94 11.44 58.22
N LYS A 12 -38.92 12.31 58.12
CA LYS A 12 -38.00 12.94 59.09
C LYS A 12 -36.92 11.99 59.62
N ASP A 13 -35.68 12.34 59.45
CA ASP A 13 -34.92 13.12 60.42
C ASP A 13 -33.61 13.72 59.84
N VAL A 14 -33.17 14.75 60.54
CA VAL A 14 -32.38 15.91 60.20
C VAL A 14 -30.95 15.83 60.74
N SER A 15 -29.96 16.29 59.98
CA SER A 15 -28.82 17.18 60.28
C SER A 15 -27.53 16.64 60.87
N PRO A 16 -26.42 17.39 60.87
CA PRO A 16 -25.95 18.50 60.01
C PRO A 16 -24.53 18.36 59.44
N PRO A 17 -23.91 19.41 58.84
CA PRO A 17 -22.81 19.33 57.87
C PRO A 17 -21.43 19.53 58.51
N VAL A 18 -20.38 19.02 57.82
CA VAL A 18 -18.99 19.35 58.11
C VAL A 18 -18.24 19.79 56.85
N ALA A 19 -17.57 20.88 57.06
CA ALA A 19 -16.69 21.74 56.26
C ALA A 19 -15.96 21.21 55.03
N ALA A 20 -15.85 22.14 54.07
CA ALA A 20 -15.00 22.11 52.88
C ALA A 20 -13.50 22.06 53.21
N SER A 21 -12.76 21.20 52.52
CA SER A 21 -11.32 21.34 52.39
C SER A 21 -10.95 21.15 50.89
N THR A 22 -10.20 22.14 50.40
CA THR A 22 -9.59 22.26 49.05
C THR A 22 -8.72 21.06 48.67
N PRO A 23 -8.74 20.57 47.42
CA PRO A 23 -7.81 19.53 46.98
C PRO A 23 -6.47 20.15 46.53
N ALA A 24 -5.40 19.55 47.05
CA ALA A 24 -4.02 19.77 46.63
C ALA A 24 -3.74 19.05 45.30
N ALA A 25 -2.82 19.61 44.51
CA ALA A 25 -2.34 19.10 43.26
C ALA A 25 -1.69 17.71 43.42
N PRO A 26 -1.86 16.77 42.43
CA PRO A 26 -1.12 15.52 42.43
C PRO A 26 0.29 15.70 41.89
N SER A 27 1.26 15.25 42.66
CA SER A 27 2.66 15.08 42.26
C SER A 27 2.83 14.00 41.17
N SER A 28 3.67 14.32 40.23
CA SER A 28 4.24 13.40 39.21
C SER A 28 5.06 12.31 39.89
N ASP A 29 4.64 11.06 39.78
CA ASP A 29 5.51 9.88 39.79
C ASP A 29 4.70 8.68 39.28
N VAL A 30 4.75 8.46 37.97
CA VAL A 30 4.37 7.18 37.35
C VAL A 30 5.64 6.51 36.89
N THR A 31 6.18 5.68 37.75
CA THR A 31 7.18 4.67 37.38
C THR A 31 6.55 3.67 36.43
N THR A 32 6.99 3.70 35.19
CA THR A 32 6.73 2.68 34.20
C THR A 32 7.38 1.37 34.60
N ALA A 33 6.60 0.41 35.06
CA ALA A 33 7.01 -0.97 35.15
C ALA A 33 7.05 -1.58 33.76
N PRO A 34 8.11 -2.31 33.37
CA PRO A 34 8.14 -2.99 32.08
C PRO A 34 7.18 -4.17 32.10
N LEU A 35 6.28 -4.21 31.12
CA LEU A 35 5.48 -5.39 30.77
C LEU A 35 6.44 -6.55 30.49
N LYS A 36 6.46 -7.53 31.37
CA LYS A 36 7.10 -8.82 31.14
C LYS A 36 6.28 -9.57 30.08
N ALA A 37 6.69 -9.48 28.84
CA ALA A 37 6.30 -10.45 27.84
C ALA A 37 6.83 -11.83 28.28
N SER A 38 5.94 -12.79 28.48
CA SER A 38 6.31 -14.19 28.68
C SER A 38 6.84 -14.72 27.35
N ILE A 39 8.15 -14.63 27.19
CA ILE A 39 8.86 -15.26 26.09
C ILE A 39 8.83 -16.75 26.35
N ILE A 40 8.00 -17.49 25.60
CA ILE A 40 8.20 -18.93 25.41
C ILE A 40 9.47 -19.04 24.58
N SER A 41 10.56 -19.41 25.25
CA SER A 41 11.87 -19.62 24.66
C SER A 41 11.82 -20.85 23.76
N VAL A 42 11.56 -20.65 22.48
CA VAL A 42 11.94 -21.62 21.46
C VAL A 42 13.42 -21.37 21.20
N LYS A 43 14.28 -22.29 21.60
CA LYS A 43 15.71 -22.30 21.28
C LYS A 43 15.87 -22.37 19.75
N VAL A 44 16.09 -21.24 19.13
CA VAL A 44 16.60 -21.17 17.77
C VAL A 44 18.11 -21.48 17.85
N PRO A 45 18.65 -22.49 17.15
CA PRO A 45 20.08 -22.68 17.08
C PRO A 45 20.69 -21.46 16.38
N ALA A 46 21.64 -20.83 17.05
CA ALA A 46 22.46 -19.77 16.49
C ALA A 46 23.22 -20.32 15.28
N LEU A 47 23.04 -19.71 14.13
CA LEU A 47 23.91 -19.97 12.98
C LEU A 47 25.31 -19.45 13.30
N PRO A 48 26.36 -20.19 12.99
CA PRO A 48 27.72 -19.79 13.30
C PRO A 48 28.10 -18.53 12.51
N LEU A 49 28.59 -17.55 13.24
CA LEU A 49 29.29 -16.39 12.67
C LEU A 49 30.55 -16.89 12.00
N SER A 50 30.80 -16.51 10.77
CA SER A 50 32.06 -16.75 10.09
C SER A 50 33.22 -16.12 10.90
N PRO A 51 34.35 -16.81 11.04
CA PRO A 51 35.49 -16.26 11.77
C PRO A 51 36.10 -15.06 11.04
N PRO A 52 36.75 -14.14 11.76
CA PRO A 52 37.49 -13.04 11.16
C PRO A 52 38.67 -13.57 10.35
N LEU A 53 38.93 -12.93 9.21
CA LEU A 53 40.15 -13.14 8.43
C LEU A 53 41.31 -12.52 9.23
N ASP A 54 42.23 -13.35 9.67
CA ASP A 54 43.52 -12.93 10.22
C ASP A 54 44.41 -12.45 9.06
N ASP A 55 44.90 -11.23 9.21
CA ASP A 55 46.07 -10.70 8.47
C ASP A 55 47.34 -11.38 9.01
N ASP A 56 48.01 -12.13 8.19
CA ASP A 56 49.43 -12.40 8.42
C ASP A 56 50.19 -12.40 7.09
N ASP A 57 51.01 -11.37 6.96
CA ASP A 57 52.14 -11.25 6.03
C ASP A 57 53.12 -12.39 6.22
N ASN A 58 53.59 -13.00 5.15
CA ASN A 58 55.05 -13.20 4.98
C ASN A 58 55.46 -13.61 3.57
N ASP A 59 56.55 -12.95 3.16
CA ASP A 59 57.38 -13.14 1.97
C ASP A 59 57.97 -14.55 1.84
N ASN A 60 58.15 -15.04 0.60
CA ASN A 60 59.48 -15.34 -0.05
C ASN A 60 59.31 -16.19 -1.33
N ASP A 61 59.67 -15.64 -2.41
CA ASP A 61 60.80 -15.82 -3.34
C ASP A 61 61.08 -17.20 -4.02
N ASN A 62 61.45 -17.08 -5.31
CA ASN A 62 62.15 -17.99 -6.25
C ASN A 62 61.30 -19.03 -7.00
N GLY A 63 61.24 -18.94 -8.30
CA GLY A 63 62.29 -18.91 -9.30
C GLY A 63 61.94 -19.89 -10.43
N ASN A 64 62.08 -19.42 -11.65
CA ASN A 64 62.53 -20.08 -12.89
C ASN A 64 61.64 -21.06 -13.65
N ASP A 65 61.38 -20.63 -14.83
CA ASP A 65 61.80 -21.07 -16.18
C ASP A 65 60.87 -21.94 -17.05
N GLU A 66 60.67 -21.33 -18.20
CA GLU A 66 60.72 -21.79 -19.58
C GLU A 66 59.48 -22.42 -20.29
N GLU A 67 59.21 -21.67 -21.32
CA GLU A 67 58.90 -22.02 -22.74
C GLU A 67 57.60 -22.74 -23.14
N GLY A 68 56.91 -22.04 -24.01
CA GLY A 68 56.52 -22.69 -25.27
C GLY A 68 55.08 -22.55 -25.73
N GLY A 69 54.81 -21.61 -26.62
CA GLY A 69 54.04 -21.95 -27.82
C GLY A 69 52.58 -21.58 -27.96
N ASN A 70 52.36 -20.44 -28.55
CA ASN A 70 51.43 -20.15 -29.69
C ASN A 70 49.88 -20.37 -29.60
N ASN A 71 49.26 -19.23 -29.86
CA ASN A 71 48.06 -18.97 -30.73
C ASN A 71 46.67 -19.35 -30.26
N SER A 72 45.88 -18.38 -30.03
CA SER A 72 44.93 -17.67 -30.88
C SER A 72 43.74 -17.18 -30.09
N ASP A 73 43.46 -15.90 -30.26
CA ASP A 73 42.18 -15.16 -30.25
C ASP A 73 41.09 -15.59 -29.31
N SER A 74 40.76 -14.75 -28.32
CA SER A 74 39.58 -13.89 -28.28
C SER A 74 39.21 -13.46 -26.84
N ASP A 75 39.00 -12.14 -26.73
CA ASP A 75 38.18 -11.43 -25.79
C ASP A 75 38.14 -11.78 -24.29
N GLY A 76 38.90 -11.05 -23.54
CA GLY A 76 38.82 -10.91 -22.09
C GLY A 76 38.22 -9.58 -21.67
N GLY A 77 36.93 -9.57 -21.36
CA GLY A 77 36.23 -8.45 -20.72
C GLY A 77 36.23 -8.59 -19.20
N GLY A 78 36.71 -7.56 -18.52
CA GLY A 78 36.99 -7.57 -17.10
C GLY A 78 35.74 -7.61 -16.18
N ALA A 79 35.90 -8.35 -15.12
CA ALA A 79 34.97 -8.45 -14.01
C ALA A 79 35.05 -7.21 -13.10
N GLY A 80 34.41 -6.13 -13.47
CA GLY A 80 34.34 -4.89 -12.69
C GLY A 80 33.06 -4.07 -12.90
N GLY A 81 32.24 -4.46 -13.88
CA GLY A 81 31.06 -3.69 -14.31
C GLY A 81 29.69 -4.21 -13.82
N VAL A 82 29.63 -5.32 -13.11
CA VAL A 82 28.36 -6.05 -12.88
C VAL A 82 27.58 -5.53 -11.66
N ILE A 83 28.23 -4.88 -10.70
CA ILE A 83 27.54 -4.43 -9.46
C ILE A 83 26.77 -3.11 -9.66
N ALA A 84 27.23 -2.22 -10.52
CA ALA A 84 26.57 -0.95 -10.79
C ALA A 84 25.37 -1.08 -11.75
N SER A 85 25.39 -2.06 -12.68
CA SER A 85 24.29 -2.28 -13.62
C SER A 85 23.06 -2.88 -12.97
N HIS A 86 23.23 -3.74 -11.96
CA HIS A 86 22.10 -4.37 -11.27
C HIS A 86 21.27 -3.40 -10.42
N ALA A 87 21.89 -2.37 -9.83
CA ALA A 87 21.14 -1.33 -9.09
C ALA A 87 20.32 -0.44 -10.03
N HIS A 88 20.79 -0.22 -11.24
CA HIS A 88 20.10 0.61 -12.24
C HIS A 88 19.00 -0.17 -12.96
N GLU A 89 19.22 -1.44 -13.28
CA GLU A 89 18.17 -2.33 -13.82
C GLU A 89 17.05 -2.57 -12.79
N THR A 90 17.37 -2.68 -11.50
CA THR A 90 16.36 -2.90 -10.45
C THR A 90 15.51 -1.64 -10.22
N LEU A 91 16.10 -0.44 -10.27
CA LEU A 91 15.35 0.83 -10.19
C LEU A 91 14.51 1.08 -11.46
N LEU A 92 14.98 0.64 -12.62
CA LEU A 92 14.22 0.66 -13.87
C LEU A 92 13.10 -0.38 -13.88
N LEU A 93 13.32 -1.57 -13.33
CA LEU A 93 12.31 -2.62 -13.19
C LEU A 93 11.24 -2.23 -12.17
N GLU A 94 11.60 -1.63 -11.02
CA GLU A 94 10.62 -1.12 -10.06
C GLU A 94 9.87 0.12 -10.58
N ALA A 95 10.51 0.96 -11.37
CA ALA A 95 9.85 2.07 -12.08
C ALA A 95 8.97 1.56 -13.24
N MET A 96 9.29 0.42 -13.84
CA MET A 96 8.47 -0.25 -14.86
C MET A 96 7.36 -1.11 -14.23
N GLU A 97 7.57 -1.68 -13.05
CA GLU A 97 6.52 -2.33 -12.25
C GLU A 97 5.48 -1.32 -11.72
N ALA A 98 5.89 -0.06 -11.47
CA ALA A 98 4.99 1.05 -11.16
C ALA A 98 4.38 1.73 -12.41
N GLN A 99 4.81 1.37 -13.61
CA GLN A 99 4.32 1.89 -14.89
C GLN A 99 3.78 0.74 -15.73
N GLY A 100 2.66 0.14 -15.29
CA GLY A 100 1.89 -0.79 -16.09
C GLY A 100 1.58 -0.19 -17.47
N SER A 101 2.00 -0.90 -18.52
CA SER A 101 1.63 -0.79 -19.92
C SER A 101 1.44 0.61 -20.51
N ARG A 102 2.45 1.11 -21.23
CA ARG A 102 2.30 2.21 -22.20
C ARG A 102 1.81 1.70 -23.53
N GLY A 103 0.52 1.85 -23.79
CA GLY A 103 -0.01 1.91 -25.16
C GLY A 103 0.36 3.27 -25.79
N VAL A 104 1.05 3.23 -26.92
CA VAL A 104 1.40 4.42 -27.72
C VAL A 104 0.14 4.95 -28.39
N VAL A 105 -0.29 6.18 -28.05
CA VAL A 105 -1.28 6.94 -28.82
C VAL A 105 -0.62 8.20 -29.35
N LEU A 106 -0.65 8.35 -30.66
CA LEU A 106 -0.23 9.55 -31.42
C LEU A 106 -1.26 10.67 -31.26
N PRO A 107 -0.86 11.94 -31.27
CA PRO A 107 -1.74 13.07 -31.03
C PRO A 107 -2.56 13.46 -32.26
N CYS A 108 -3.81 13.87 -32.06
CA CYS A 108 -4.60 14.56 -33.04
C CYS A 108 -5.05 15.93 -32.51
N ASP A 109 -4.98 16.93 -33.40
CA ASP A 109 -5.07 18.35 -33.16
C ASP A 109 -6.43 18.88 -32.71
N SER A 110 -6.37 20.02 -32.01
CA SER A 110 -7.47 20.89 -31.57
C SER A 110 -8.23 21.59 -32.74
N PRO A 111 -9.40 22.17 -32.47
CA PRO A 111 -9.42 23.63 -32.32
C PRO A 111 -10.38 24.23 -31.27
N SER A 112 -9.97 25.37 -30.83
CA SER A 112 -10.51 26.46 -30.03
C SER A 112 -12.02 26.80 -30.12
N GLY A 113 -12.61 27.17 -28.97
CA GLY A 113 -13.86 27.90 -28.84
C GLY A 113 -13.99 28.62 -27.50
N ARG A 114 -13.99 29.95 -27.52
CA ARG A 114 -14.19 30.85 -26.38
C ARG A 114 -15.65 30.90 -25.94
N GLY A 115 -15.90 31.11 -24.67
CA GLY A 115 -17.19 31.54 -24.10
C GLY A 115 -17.10 31.87 -22.63
N ASP A 116 -17.12 33.15 -22.37
CA ASP A 116 -17.24 33.80 -21.05
C ASP A 116 -18.61 33.54 -20.45
N ASP A 117 -18.72 33.30 -19.15
CA ASP A 117 -19.64 34.05 -18.28
C ASP A 117 -19.52 33.69 -16.79
N SER A 118 -19.38 34.74 -16.03
CA SER A 118 -19.36 34.80 -14.58
C SER A 118 -20.76 34.55 -13.95
N ARG A 119 -20.89 33.70 -12.91
CA ARG A 119 -21.82 33.88 -11.80
C ARG A 119 -21.38 33.14 -10.54
N VAL A 120 -21.24 33.92 -9.50
CA VAL A 120 -21.06 33.49 -8.10
C VAL A 120 -22.36 32.83 -7.62
N ALA A 121 -22.32 31.65 -7.06
CA ALA A 121 -23.39 31.07 -6.26
C ALA A 121 -22.81 30.23 -5.10
N SER A 122 -23.43 30.42 -3.97
CA SER A 122 -23.19 29.95 -2.63
C SER A 122 -23.13 28.42 -2.49
N SER A 123 -22.25 27.97 -1.60
CA SER A 123 -22.03 26.59 -1.20
C SER A 123 -23.23 25.96 -0.49
N SER A 124 -23.74 24.90 -1.06
CA SER A 124 -24.42 23.80 -0.37
C SER A 124 -23.63 22.53 -0.69
N ALA A 125 -23.34 21.73 0.33
CA ALA A 125 -22.64 20.47 0.21
C ALA A 125 -23.39 19.56 -0.77
N THR A 126 -22.82 19.36 -1.96
CA THR A 126 -23.30 18.39 -2.94
C THR A 126 -22.32 17.23 -2.96
N THR A 127 -22.85 16.04 -2.72
CA THR A 127 -22.29 14.75 -3.12
C THR A 127 -21.66 14.86 -4.52
N PRO A 128 -20.48 14.24 -4.77
CA PRO A 128 -19.89 14.27 -6.10
C PRO A 128 -20.83 13.55 -7.08
N SER A 129 -21.31 14.26 -8.08
CA SER A 129 -22.01 13.69 -9.21
C SER A 129 -20.99 12.99 -10.12
N SER A 130 -20.80 11.67 -9.91
CA SER A 130 -20.32 10.79 -10.97
C SER A 130 -21.28 10.92 -12.16
N SER A 131 -20.76 10.97 -13.37
CA SER A 131 -21.56 10.85 -14.59
C SER A 131 -22.36 9.54 -14.49
N ASN A 132 -23.68 9.62 -14.38
CA ASN A 132 -24.61 8.52 -14.05
C ASN A 132 -24.63 7.36 -15.09
N GLY A 133 -23.63 7.23 -15.97
CA GLY A 133 -23.59 6.23 -17.04
C GLY A 133 -22.57 5.09 -16.84
N ASP A 134 -21.57 5.28 -15.98
CA ASP A 134 -20.43 4.35 -15.89
C ASP A 134 -20.57 3.32 -14.76
N LEU A 135 -21.50 3.50 -13.81
CA LEU A 135 -21.80 2.56 -12.72
C LEU A 135 -23.02 1.70 -13.04
N LEU A 136 -23.03 0.50 -12.46
CA LEU A 136 -24.19 -0.38 -12.55
C LEU A 136 -25.43 0.25 -11.88
N PRO A 137 -26.63 0.08 -12.46
CA PRO A 137 -27.85 0.53 -11.83
C PRO A 137 -28.10 -0.24 -10.53
N THR A 138 -28.55 0.46 -9.51
CA THR A 138 -28.87 -0.10 -8.18
C THR A 138 -30.24 -0.78 -8.11
N THR A 139 -30.95 -0.92 -9.23
CA THR A 139 -32.28 -1.56 -9.30
C THR A 139 -32.28 -3.02 -8.85
N VAL A 140 -31.14 -3.73 -9.12
CA VAL A 140 -30.91 -5.11 -8.67
C VAL A 140 -29.55 -5.14 -7.95
N THR A 141 -29.55 -5.63 -6.70
CA THR A 141 -28.30 -5.74 -5.91
C THR A 141 -28.10 -7.15 -5.38
N PRO A 142 -26.93 -7.78 -5.61
CA PRO A 142 -26.61 -9.11 -5.13
C PRO A 142 -26.42 -9.11 -3.61
N THR A 143 -26.72 -10.24 -2.97
CA THR A 143 -26.47 -10.49 -1.55
C THR A 143 -25.61 -11.73 -1.36
N HIS A 144 -25.73 -12.72 -2.26
CA HIS A 144 -24.94 -13.94 -2.24
C HIS A 144 -24.75 -14.48 -3.65
N TYR A 145 -23.57 -15.03 -3.92
CA TYR A 145 -23.22 -15.76 -5.14
C TYR A 145 -22.93 -17.23 -4.76
N ASP A 146 -23.58 -18.18 -5.42
CA ASP A 146 -23.21 -19.58 -5.43
C ASP A 146 -22.66 -19.92 -6.82
N ILE A 147 -21.33 -20.07 -6.90
CA ILE A 147 -20.56 -20.12 -8.14
C ILE A 147 -20.09 -21.55 -8.37
N HIS A 148 -20.41 -22.14 -9.53
CA HIS A 148 -19.92 -23.42 -9.97
C HIS A 148 -19.07 -23.24 -11.23
N LEU A 149 -17.75 -23.53 -11.15
CA LEU A 149 -16.83 -23.43 -12.26
C LEU A 149 -16.22 -24.77 -12.62
N ARG A 150 -16.10 -25.00 -13.92
CA ARG A 150 -15.50 -26.20 -14.51
C ARG A 150 -14.50 -25.78 -15.60
N PRO A 151 -13.30 -25.32 -15.22
CA PRO A 151 -12.24 -24.99 -16.18
C PRO A 151 -11.65 -26.26 -16.78
N ASP A 152 -11.53 -26.30 -18.09
CA ASP A 152 -10.77 -27.32 -18.82
C ASP A 152 -9.39 -26.76 -19.18
N LEU A 153 -8.36 -27.22 -18.47
CA LEU A 153 -6.99 -26.74 -18.65
C LEU A 153 -6.41 -27.10 -20.02
N ALA A 154 -6.93 -28.14 -20.69
CA ALA A 154 -6.46 -28.57 -22.00
C ALA A 154 -7.02 -27.68 -23.14
N THR A 155 -8.33 -27.46 -23.14
CA THR A 155 -8.99 -26.65 -24.16
C THR A 155 -8.99 -25.16 -23.86
N GLY A 156 -8.79 -24.77 -22.59
CA GLY A 156 -8.89 -23.39 -22.14
C GLY A 156 -10.33 -22.88 -22.02
N ILE A 157 -11.32 -23.76 -22.08
CA ILE A 157 -12.74 -23.39 -21.96
C ILE A 157 -13.15 -23.48 -20.48
N VAL A 158 -13.92 -22.49 -20.03
CA VAL A 158 -14.57 -22.51 -18.71
C VAL A 158 -16.07 -22.61 -18.92
N SER A 159 -16.68 -23.67 -18.43
CA SER A 159 -18.13 -23.74 -18.30
C SER A 159 -18.52 -23.48 -16.83
N GLY A 160 -19.61 -22.74 -16.63
CA GLY A 160 -20.02 -22.39 -15.28
C GLY A 160 -21.50 -22.08 -15.16
N SER A 161 -21.93 -22.05 -13.92
CA SER A 161 -23.20 -21.48 -13.51
C SER A 161 -22.99 -20.63 -12.26
N VAL A 162 -23.74 -19.55 -12.15
CA VAL A 162 -23.81 -18.76 -10.93
C VAL A 162 -25.27 -18.58 -10.53
N SER A 163 -25.57 -18.89 -9.28
CA SER A 163 -26.85 -18.57 -8.67
C SER A 163 -26.67 -17.36 -7.76
N VAL A 164 -27.37 -16.27 -8.06
CA VAL A 164 -27.26 -15.03 -7.34
C VAL A 164 -28.55 -14.79 -6.56
N ASP A 165 -28.45 -14.74 -5.23
CA ASP A 165 -29.53 -14.18 -4.41
C ASP A 165 -29.42 -12.64 -4.49
N ALA A 166 -30.48 -12.01 -5.03
CA ALA A 166 -30.49 -10.58 -5.26
C ALA A 166 -31.76 -9.89 -4.73
N ARG A 167 -31.62 -8.64 -4.30
CA ARG A 167 -32.73 -7.76 -3.99
C ARG A 167 -33.14 -7.01 -5.23
N ILE A 168 -34.43 -6.92 -5.45
CA ILE A 168 -35.00 -5.99 -6.42
C ILE A 168 -35.42 -4.75 -5.62
N ASN A 169 -34.72 -3.64 -5.86
CA ASN A 169 -34.98 -2.38 -5.15
C ASN A 169 -36.05 -1.55 -5.82
N GLU A 170 -36.14 -1.65 -7.16
CA GLU A 170 -37.15 -0.95 -7.99
C GLU A 170 -37.68 -1.92 -9.05
N ALA A 171 -38.96 -1.73 -9.47
CA ALA A 171 -39.54 -2.57 -10.51
C ALA A 171 -38.73 -2.44 -11.81
N THR A 172 -38.29 -3.58 -12.37
CA THR A 172 -37.47 -3.61 -13.57
C THR A 172 -37.72 -4.84 -14.42
N ASP A 173 -37.70 -4.68 -15.73
CA ASP A 173 -37.67 -5.79 -16.70
C ASP A 173 -36.23 -6.09 -17.20
N LYS A 174 -35.21 -5.46 -16.60
CA LYS A 174 -33.80 -5.62 -16.97
C LYS A 174 -32.96 -5.98 -15.77
N ILE A 175 -32.02 -6.92 -15.99
CA ILE A 175 -30.93 -7.20 -15.08
C ILE A 175 -29.65 -6.76 -15.78
N VAL A 176 -28.94 -5.77 -15.20
CA VAL A 176 -27.68 -5.25 -15.72
C VAL A 176 -26.56 -5.68 -14.81
N LEU A 177 -25.51 -6.29 -15.39
CA LEU A 177 -24.32 -6.77 -14.67
C LEU A 177 -23.09 -6.70 -15.59
N HIS A 178 -21.90 -6.95 -15.05
CA HIS A 178 -20.68 -7.03 -15.85
C HIS A 178 -20.44 -8.47 -16.36
N ALA A 179 -20.06 -8.58 -17.64
CA ALA A 179 -19.58 -9.83 -18.26
C ALA A 179 -18.70 -9.49 -19.46
N LYS A 180 -17.44 -9.94 -19.42
CA LYS A 180 -16.45 -9.72 -20.47
C LYS A 180 -15.89 -11.06 -20.93
N SER A 181 -15.85 -11.29 -22.26
CA SER A 181 -15.38 -12.56 -22.83
C SER A 181 -16.13 -13.80 -22.32
N ILE A 182 -17.37 -13.63 -21.89
CA ILE A 182 -18.28 -14.64 -21.35
C ILE A 182 -19.52 -14.67 -22.23
N THR A 183 -19.99 -15.87 -22.61
CA THR A 183 -21.27 -16.07 -23.30
C THR A 183 -22.28 -16.60 -22.28
N ILE A 184 -23.27 -15.80 -21.93
CA ILE A 184 -24.44 -16.22 -21.14
C ILE A 184 -25.37 -17.00 -22.05
N THR A 185 -25.66 -18.25 -21.68
CA THR A 185 -26.46 -19.16 -22.52
C THR A 185 -27.91 -19.25 -22.03
N ARG A 186 -28.12 -19.08 -20.71
CA ARG A 186 -29.44 -19.17 -20.11
C ARG A 186 -29.51 -18.37 -18.82
N VAL A 187 -30.64 -17.71 -18.58
CA VAL A 187 -30.96 -17.06 -17.31
C VAL A 187 -32.35 -17.49 -16.83
N VAL A 188 -32.44 -17.91 -15.57
CA VAL A 188 -33.72 -18.27 -14.92
C VAL A 188 -33.84 -17.49 -13.61
N VAL A 189 -35.01 -16.89 -13.38
CA VAL A 189 -35.28 -16.13 -12.16
C VAL A 189 -36.40 -16.82 -11.38
N TYR A 190 -36.16 -17.06 -10.09
CA TYR A 190 -37.12 -17.62 -9.14
C TYR A 190 -37.40 -16.62 -8.01
N HIS A 191 -38.63 -16.69 -7.48
CA HIS A 191 -39.01 -16.01 -6.24
C HIS A 191 -40.00 -16.90 -5.46
N GLY A 192 -39.73 -17.15 -4.20
CA GLY A 192 -40.53 -18.01 -3.34
C GLY A 192 -40.74 -19.42 -3.91
N GLY A 193 -39.75 -19.95 -4.65
CA GLY A 193 -39.80 -21.26 -5.30
C GLY A 193 -40.57 -21.28 -6.64
N SER A 194 -41.16 -20.18 -7.05
CA SER A 194 -41.86 -20.03 -8.33
C SER A 194 -40.98 -19.40 -9.38
N GLN A 195 -40.92 -20.00 -10.57
CA GLN A 195 -40.17 -19.42 -11.70
C GLN A 195 -40.90 -18.17 -12.23
N LEU A 196 -40.24 -16.99 -12.16
CA LEU A 196 -40.77 -15.72 -12.69
C LEU A 196 -40.46 -15.56 -14.18
N GLY A 197 -39.33 -16.04 -14.64
CA GLY A 197 -38.89 -15.91 -16.01
C GLY A 197 -37.75 -16.85 -16.37
N CYS A 198 -37.64 -17.16 -17.66
CA CYS A 198 -36.54 -17.91 -18.25
C CYS A 198 -36.25 -17.34 -19.62
N VAL A 199 -35.01 -16.98 -19.88
CA VAL A 199 -34.55 -16.43 -21.15
C VAL A 199 -33.30 -17.15 -21.64
N GLY A 200 -33.16 -17.27 -22.96
CA GLY A 200 -31.95 -17.76 -23.62
C GLY A 200 -30.92 -16.65 -23.83
N GLY A 201 -29.78 -17.04 -24.36
CA GLY A 201 -28.69 -16.09 -24.68
C GLY A 201 -29.09 -14.96 -25.65
N ASP A 202 -30.05 -15.21 -26.54
CA ASP A 202 -30.57 -14.21 -27.49
C ASP A 202 -31.25 -13.00 -26.81
N SER A 203 -31.60 -13.12 -25.54
CA SER A 203 -32.20 -12.03 -24.73
C SER A 203 -31.13 -11.25 -23.96
N VAL A 204 -29.84 -11.51 -24.18
CA VAL A 204 -28.72 -10.81 -23.56
C VAL A 204 -28.09 -9.86 -24.54
N VAL A 205 -28.04 -8.58 -24.20
CA VAL A 205 -27.37 -7.55 -24.99
C VAL A 205 -26.06 -7.20 -24.28
N TYR A 206 -24.96 -7.44 -24.98
CA TYR A 206 -23.63 -7.08 -24.48
C TYR A 206 -23.28 -5.67 -24.97
N ASP A 207 -22.91 -4.82 -24.00
CA ASP A 207 -22.22 -3.59 -24.31
C ASP A 207 -20.72 -3.87 -24.36
N ASN A 208 -20.18 -3.94 -25.57
CA ASN A 208 -18.76 -4.16 -25.83
C ASN A 208 -17.95 -2.86 -25.75
N SER A 209 -18.53 -1.76 -25.24
CA SER A 209 -17.83 -0.54 -24.89
C SER A 209 -16.88 -0.78 -23.70
N GLU A 210 -16.22 0.26 -23.22
CA GLU A 210 -15.40 0.24 -22.02
C GLU A 210 -16.18 -0.15 -20.74
N LEU A 211 -17.53 -0.14 -20.78
CA LEU A 211 -18.38 -0.49 -19.64
C LEU A 211 -18.45 -2.00 -19.39
N GLU A 212 -18.28 -2.83 -20.44
CA GLU A 212 -18.26 -4.30 -20.35
C GLU A 212 -19.51 -4.89 -19.66
N MET A 213 -20.67 -4.27 -19.89
CA MET A 213 -21.94 -4.63 -19.26
C MET A 213 -22.73 -5.62 -20.13
N ALA A 214 -23.47 -6.50 -19.47
CA ALA A 214 -24.48 -7.35 -20.09
C ALA A 214 -25.86 -6.99 -19.55
N THR A 215 -26.79 -6.63 -20.44
CA THR A 215 -28.20 -6.37 -20.12
C THR A 215 -29.02 -7.59 -20.48
N ILE A 216 -29.69 -8.19 -19.50
CA ILE A 216 -30.57 -9.34 -19.65
C ILE A 216 -32.00 -8.82 -19.65
N GLN A 217 -32.69 -8.93 -20.79
CA GLN A 217 -34.08 -8.53 -20.92
C GLN A 217 -34.99 -9.63 -20.40
N MET A 218 -35.76 -9.36 -19.36
CA MET A 218 -36.75 -10.28 -18.79
C MET A 218 -38.09 -10.20 -19.49
N PRO A 219 -38.86 -11.33 -19.56
CA PRO A 219 -40.18 -11.35 -20.22
C PRO A 219 -41.23 -10.62 -19.41
N CYS A 220 -41.02 -10.34 -18.15
CA CYS A 220 -41.94 -9.58 -17.28
C CYS A 220 -41.14 -8.73 -16.28
N ALA A 221 -41.75 -7.69 -15.76
CA ALA A 221 -41.16 -6.85 -14.74
C ALA A 221 -41.02 -7.59 -13.40
N LEU A 222 -39.81 -7.64 -12.89
CA LEU A 222 -39.52 -8.08 -11.54
C LEU A 222 -39.93 -7.00 -10.56
N GLN A 223 -40.69 -7.40 -9.51
CA GLN A 223 -41.22 -6.46 -8.52
C GLN A 223 -40.25 -6.29 -7.35
N PRO A 224 -40.24 -5.11 -6.69
CA PRO A 224 -39.41 -4.89 -5.52
C PRO A 224 -39.60 -5.95 -4.44
N THR A 225 -38.51 -6.46 -3.89
CA THR A 225 -38.53 -7.46 -2.81
C THR A 225 -38.67 -6.76 -1.45
N LYS A 226 -39.33 -7.44 -0.50
CA LYS A 226 -39.42 -6.94 0.88
C LYS A 226 -38.06 -7.05 1.58
N ALA A 227 -37.86 -6.29 2.66
CA ALA A 227 -36.68 -6.41 3.47
C ALA A 227 -36.47 -7.85 3.97
N GLY A 228 -35.29 -8.40 3.71
CA GLY A 228 -34.93 -9.79 4.06
C GLY A 228 -35.40 -10.86 3.05
N ASP A 229 -36.04 -10.47 1.94
CA ASP A 229 -36.43 -11.35 0.84
C ASP A 229 -35.53 -11.12 -0.38
N CYS A 230 -35.32 -12.18 -1.18
CA CYS A 230 -34.47 -12.15 -2.38
C CYS A 230 -35.12 -12.93 -3.52
N VAL A 231 -34.84 -12.52 -4.75
CA VAL A 231 -35.01 -13.37 -5.93
C VAL A 231 -33.73 -14.14 -6.15
N GLN A 232 -33.85 -15.36 -6.69
CA GLN A 232 -32.73 -16.18 -7.12
C GLN A 232 -32.57 -16.06 -8.64
N ILE A 233 -31.40 -15.61 -9.10
CA ILE A 233 -31.05 -15.45 -10.51
C ILE A 233 -30.02 -16.50 -10.87
N ILE A 234 -30.37 -17.50 -11.66
CA ILE A 234 -29.46 -18.56 -12.10
C ILE A 234 -28.99 -18.26 -13.52
N ILE A 235 -27.71 -18.06 -13.69
CA ILE A 235 -27.07 -17.74 -14.98
C ILE A 235 -26.14 -18.90 -15.35
N THR A 236 -26.37 -19.53 -16.53
CA THR A 236 -25.47 -20.51 -17.12
C THR A 236 -24.64 -19.84 -18.18
N PHE A 237 -23.36 -20.08 -18.20
CA PHE A 237 -22.42 -19.39 -19.08
C PHE A 237 -21.24 -20.26 -19.51
N SER A 238 -20.54 -19.82 -20.53
CA SER A 238 -19.23 -20.32 -20.93
C SER A 238 -18.29 -19.16 -21.21
N GLY A 239 -17.01 -19.34 -20.95
CA GLY A 239 -15.94 -18.38 -21.18
C GLY A 239 -14.65 -19.08 -21.56
N VAL A 240 -13.57 -18.34 -21.62
CA VAL A 240 -12.24 -18.85 -21.90
C VAL A 240 -11.29 -18.48 -20.76
N LEU A 241 -10.33 -19.38 -20.47
CA LEU A 241 -9.22 -19.03 -19.57
C LEU A 241 -8.40 -17.94 -20.22
N SER A 242 -8.07 -16.92 -19.45
CA SER A 242 -7.29 -15.78 -19.93
C SER A 242 -5.88 -16.22 -20.36
N GLU A 243 -5.37 -15.61 -21.41
CA GLU A 243 -3.98 -15.74 -21.84
C GLU A 243 -3.07 -14.67 -21.23
N SER A 244 -3.64 -13.69 -20.53
CA SER A 244 -2.94 -12.68 -19.72
C SER A 244 -3.04 -13.04 -18.23
N MET A 245 -2.25 -12.38 -17.37
CA MET A 245 -2.28 -12.58 -15.93
C MET A 245 -3.47 -11.88 -15.25
N TYR A 246 -4.63 -11.76 -15.93
CA TYR A 246 -5.87 -11.15 -15.43
C TYR A 246 -7.06 -12.10 -15.57
N GLY A 247 -8.05 -11.97 -14.70
CA GLY A 247 -9.19 -12.86 -14.65
C GLY A 247 -8.81 -14.23 -14.10
N LEU A 248 -9.39 -15.29 -14.65
CA LEU A 248 -9.03 -16.68 -14.38
C LEU A 248 -8.09 -17.17 -15.48
N TYR A 249 -6.83 -17.47 -15.16
CA TYR A 249 -5.79 -17.75 -16.15
C TYR A 249 -4.94 -18.98 -15.84
N ARG A 250 -4.19 -19.42 -16.83
CA ARG A 250 -3.25 -20.55 -16.77
C ARG A 250 -1.85 -20.04 -16.46
N CYS A 251 -1.28 -20.47 -15.32
CA CYS A 251 0.08 -20.15 -14.91
C CYS A 251 0.98 -21.38 -15.05
N LYS A 252 2.13 -21.22 -15.70
CA LYS A 252 3.11 -22.30 -15.91
C LYS A 252 3.94 -22.54 -14.67
N TYR A 253 4.09 -23.80 -14.28
CA TYR A 253 4.94 -24.20 -13.16
C TYR A 253 5.55 -25.60 -13.39
N ARG A 254 6.26 -26.11 -12.40
CA ARG A 254 6.75 -27.50 -12.40
C ARG A 254 5.99 -28.32 -11.35
N ASP A 255 5.47 -29.47 -11.77
CA ASP A 255 4.76 -30.39 -10.89
C ASP A 255 5.68 -31.06 -9.85
N ARG A 256 5.13 -31.98 -9.03
CA ARG A 256 5.89 -32.74 -8.01
C ARG A 256 7.04 -33.56 -8.57
N LYS A 257 7.02 -33.89 -9.86
CA LYS A 257 8.07 -34.65 -10.58
C LYS A 257 9.08 -33.73 -11.26
N GLY A 258 8.89 -32.43 -11.19
CA GLY A 258 9.69 -31.43 -11.90
C GLY A 258 9.35 -31.27 -13.38
N SER A 259 8.26 -31.90 -13.85
CA SER A 259 7.79 -31.77 -15.23
C SER A 259 7.02 -30.45 -15.45
N PRO A 260 7.08 -29.87 -16.67
CA PRO A 260 6.24 -28.73 -17.00
C PRO A 260 4.75 -29.04 -16.78
N SER A 261 4.06 -28.19 -16.06
CA SER A 261 2.64 -28.29 -15.74
C SER A 261 1.98 -26.91 -15.71
N VAL A 262 0.65 -26.90 -15.55
CA VAL A 262 -0.15 -25.67 -15.51
C VAL A 262 -1.00 -25.66 -14.25
N MET A 263 -0.94 -24.56 -13.51
CA MET A 263 -1.89 -24.26 -12.44
C MET A 263 -2.91 -23.23 -12.90
N LEU A 264 -4.06 -23.24 -12.25
CA LEU A 264 -5.11 -22.25 -12.41
C LEU A 264 -4.92 -21.18 -11.34
N VAL A 265 -5.03 -19.91 -11.71
CA VAL A 265 -4.83 -18.76 -10.82
C VAL A 265 -5.83 -17.68 -11.19
N THR A 266 -6.22 -16.86 -10.21
CA THR A 266 -7.02 -15.65 -10.44
C THR A 266 -6.24 -14.38 -10.15
N GLN A 267 -6.51 -13.31 -10.92
CA GLN A 267 -6.21 -11.92 -10.61
C GLN A 267 -7.42 -11.09 -10.99
N PHE A 268 -8.22 -10.67 -10.00
CA PHE A 268 -9.49 -9.99 -10.24
C PHE A 268 -9.46 -8.48 -10.00
N GLN A 269 -8.50 -7.96 -9.25
CA GLN A 269 -8.31 -6.53 -9.08
C GLN A 269 -7.84 -5.92 -10.42
N ALA A 270 -8.39 -4.80 -10.89
CA ALA A 270 -9.47 -4.03 -10.25
C ALA A 270 -10.88 -4.48 -10.72
N LYS A 271 -11.04 -4.89 -11.99
CA LYS A 271 -12.30 -5.13 -12.72
C LYS A 271 -12.26 -6.42 -13.55
N CYS A 272 -11.61 -7.47 -13.04
CA CYS A 272 -11.36 -8.70 -13.80
C CYS A 272 -12.12 -9.92 -13.26
N ALA A 273 -12.97 -9.79 -12.21
CA ALA A 273 -13.91 -10.85 -11.84
C ALA A 273 -14.91 -11.13 -12.97
N ARG A 274 -15.32 -10.11 -13.70
CA ARG A 274 -16.20 -10.17 -14.88
C ARG A 274 -15.66 -10.98 -16.05
N LEU A 275 -14.36 -11.31 -16.05
CA LEU A 275 -13.74 -12.23 -17.02
C LEU A 275 -13.92 -13.71 -16.62
N ALA A 276 -14.27 -13.99 -15.36
CA ALA A 276 -14.39 -15.35 -14.83
C ALA A 276 -15.85 -15.81 -14.70
N PHE A 277 -16.75 -14.92 -14.31
CA PHE A 277 -18.19 -15.17 -14.16
C PHE A 277 -19.01 -13.87 -14.23
N PRO A 278 -20.27 -13.92 -14.67
CA PRO A 278 -21.18 -12.75 -14.67
C PRO A 278 -21.42 -12.24 -13.24
N CYS A 279 -21.15 -10.94 -12.96
CA CYS A 279 -21.24 -10.40 -11.61
C CYS A 279 -21.45 -8.87 -11.60
N TRP A 280 -21.82 -8.33 -10.44
CA TRP A 280 -21.79 -6.88 -10.17
C TRP A 280 -20.37 -6.51 -9.69
N ASP A 281 -19.48 -6.22 -10.64
CA ASP A 281 -18.04 -6.10 -10.41
C ASP A 281 -17.63 -4.65 -10.07
N GLU A 282 -18.14 -4.19 -8.92
CA GLU A 282 -17.84 -2.88 -8.33
C GLU A 282 -17.48 -3.04 -6.85
N PRO A 283 -16.47 -2.30 -6.32
CA PRO A 283 -15.94 -2.53 -4.98
C PRO A 283 -16.97 -2.31 -3.87
N ALA A 284 -17.93 -1.40 -4.04
CA ALA A 284 -18.96 -1.14 -3.06
C ALA A 284 -20.10 -2.17 -3.05
N ILE A 285 -20.24 -2.96 -4.12
CA ILE A 285 -21.31 -3.97 -4.24
C ILE A 285 -20.81 -5.28 -3.61
N LYS A 286 -20.79 -5.32 -2.28
CA LYS A 286 -20.36 -6.48 -1.51
C LYS A 286 -21.45 -7.54 -1.38
N ALA A 287 -21.07 -8.80 -1.53
CA ALA A 287 -21.91 -9.97 -1.32
C ALA A 287 -21.15 -11.09 -0.61
N GLU A 288 -21.82 -12.14 -0.21
CA GLU A 288 -21.22 -13.40 0.26
C GLU A 288 -20.99 -14.34 -0.92
N PHE A 289 -19.99 -15.23 -0.84
CA PHE A 289 -19.63 -16.13 -1.93
C PHE A 289 -19.53 -17.56 -1.43
N THR A 290 -20.15 -18.46 -2.16
CA THR A 290 -19.94 -19.91 -2.10
C THR A 290 -19.36 -20.37 -3.43
N LEU A 291 -18.35 -21.21 -3.41
CA LEU A 291 -17.68 -21.70 -4.62
C LEU A 291 -17.65 -23.23 -4.65
N ALA A 292 -17.98 -23.80 -5.80
CA ALA A 292 -17.71 -25.17 -6.18
C ALA A 292 -16.80 -25.19 -7.42
N LEU A 293 -15.64 -25.84 -7.32
CA LEU A 293 -14.63 -25.86 -8.36
C LEU A 293 -14.33 -27.29 -8.78
N THR A 294 -14.53 -27.60 -10.06
CA THR A 294 -14.16 -28.91 -10.63
C THR A 294 -12.74 -28.85 -11.21
N VAL A 295 -11.85 -29.71 -10.73
CA VAL A 295 -10.42 -29.74 -11.08
C VAL A 295 -9.93 -31.16 -11.29
N PRO A 296 -8.74 -31.38 -11.89
CA PRO A 296 -8.09 -32.70 -11.91
C PRO A 296 -7.97 -33.29 -10.50
N ALA A 297 -8.14 -34.59 -10.35
CA ALA A 297 -8.12 -35.27 -9.06
C ALA A 297 -6.78 -35.12 -8.31
N SER A 298 -5.65 -34.94 -9.04
CA SER A 298 -4.31 -34.70 -8.46
C SER A 298 -4.11 -33.28 -7.94
N HIS A 299 -4.97 -32.33 -8.31
CA HIS A 299 -4.80 -30.94 -7.93
C HIS A 299 -5.29 -30.66 -6.51
N THR A 300 -4.57 -29.84 -5.78
CA THR A 300 -5.04 -29.10 -4.61
C THR A 300 -5.81 -27.89 -5.11
N ALA A 301 -7.06 -27.73 -4.67
CA ALA A 301 -7.88 -26.53 -4.96
C ALA A 301 -7.95 -25.66 -3.74
N LEU A 302 -7.73 -24.35 -3.91
CA LEU A 302 -7.70 -23.32 -2.88
C LEU A 302 -8.64 -22.18 -3.25
N SER A 303 -9.31 -21.61 -2.23
CA SER A 303 -10.10 -20.40 -2.35
C SER A 303 -10.03 -19.60 -1.03
N ASN A 304 -10.74 -18.48 -0.95
CA ASN A 304 -10.81 -17.61 0.23
C ASN A 304 -11.13 -18.37 1.53
N MET A 305 -12.07 -19.33 1.45
CA MET A 305 -12.60 -20.06 2.59
C MET A 305 -12.11 -21.51 2.60
N PRO A 306 -12.19 -22.22 3.75
CA PRO A 306 -11.81 -23.63 3.81
C PRO A 306 -12.70 -24.53 2.95
N VAL A 307 -12.13 -25.68 2.54
CA VAL A 307 -12.87 -26.77 1.91
C VAL A 307 -13.84 -27.37 2.93
N VAL A 308 -15.10 -27.56 2.52
CA VAL A 308 -16.12 -28.22 3.33
C VAL A 308 -16.46 -29.61 2.82
N GLN A 309 -16.29 -29.87 1.51
CA GLN A 309 -16.58 -31.15 0.89
C GLN A 309 -15.76 -31.34 -0.40
N GLU A 310 -15.38 -32.56 -0.69
CA GLU A 310 -14.89 -33.00 -1.99
C GLU A 310 -15.76 -34.17 -2.47
N THR A 311 -16.08 -34.18 -3.76
CA THR A 311 -16.82 -35.29 -4.42
C THR A 311 -16.11 -35.68 -5.70
N GLU A 312 -16.39 -36.85 -6.22
CA GLU A 312 -15.98 -37.23 -7.57
C GLU A 312 -16.56 -36.24 -8.61
N GLY A 313 -15.77 -35.83 -9.52
CA GLY A 313 -16.18 -34.85 -10.56
C GLY A 313 -16.97 -35.51 -11.71
N PRO A 314 -17.62 -34.72 -12.56
CA PRO A 314 -18.43 -35.23 -13.68
C PRO A 314 -17.66 -36.10 -14.67
N GLY A 315 -16.33 -36.01 -14.70
CA GLY A 315 -15.42 -36.81 -15.54
C GLY A 315 -15.03 -38.16 -14.94
N GLY A 316 -15.64 -38.58 -13.82
CA GLY A 316 -15.27 -39.77 -13.08
C GLY A 316 -13.98 -39.61 -12.29
N ALA A 317 -13.29 -40.72 -11.98
CA ALA A 317 -12.08 -40.76 -11.12
C ALA A 317 -10.92 -39.85 -11.56
N GLY A 318 -10.97 -39.28 -12.76
CA GLY A 318 -9.96 -38.31 -13.24
C GLY A 318 -10.15 -36.84 -12.79
N SER A 319 -11.30 -36.50 -12.23
CA SER A 319 -11.63 -35.17 -11.73
C SER A 319 -12.33 -35.22 -10.38
N LYS A 320 -12.29 -34.13 -9.63
CA LYS A 320 -13.04 -33.90 -8.39
C LYS A 320 -13.68 -32.52 -8.41
N THR A 321 -14.79 -32.39 -7.68
CA THR A 321 -15.42 -31.10 -7.37
C THR A 321 -15.19 -30.79 -5.90
N VAL A 322 -14.63 -29.63 -5.64
CA VAL A 322 -14.28 -29.14 -4.31
C VAL A 322 -15.24 -28.01 -3.95
N PHE A 323 -15.90 -28.12 -2.80
CA PHE A 323 -16.85 -27.15 -2.28
C PHE A 323 -16.20 -26.37 -1.13
N PHE A 324 -16.30 -25.06 -1.17
CA PHE A 324 -15.75 -24.18 -0.16
C PHE A 324 -16.84 -23.59 0.74
N ALA A 325 -16.48 -23.29 1.99
CA ALA A 325 -17.37 -22.61 2.92
C ALA A 325 -17.78 -21.23 2.40
N ARG A 326 -18.90 -20.74 2.86
CA ARG A 326 -19.43 -19.41 2.53
C ARG A 326 -18.56 -18.31 3.12
N SER A 327 -18.21 -17.32 2.33
CA SER A 327 -17.41 -16.16 2.76
C SER A 327 -18.25 -15.15 3.56
N PRO A 328 -17.62 -14.30 4.37
CA PRO A 328 -18.25 -13.03 4.76
C PRO A 328 -18.56 -12.15 3.55
N ARG A 329 -19.31 -11.07 3.78
CA ARG A 329 -19.54 -10.06 2.73
C ARG A 329 -18.24 -9.39 2.31
N MET A 330 -17.92 -9.49 1.03
CA MET A 330 -16.70 -8.92 0.43
C MET A 330 -16.97 -8.45 -1.00
N SER A 331 -16.05 -7.67 -1.55
CA SER A 331 -16.07 -7.23 -2.94
C SER A 331 -15.67 -8.36 -3.89
N THR A 332 -16.13 -8.33 -5.13
CA THR A 332 -15.86 -9.34 -6.16
C THR A 332 -14.36 -9.51 -6.43
N TYR A 333 -13.59 -8.42 -6.46
CA TYR A 333 -12.16 -8.46 -6.76
C TYR A 333 -11.33 -9.25 -5.74
N LEU A 334 -11.87 -9.50 -4.55
CA LEU A 334 -11.21 -10.26 -3.48
C LEU A 334 -11.44 -11.78 -3.58
N LEU A 335 -12.37 -12.24 -4.42
CA LEU A 335 -12.56 -13.66 -4.68
C LEU A 335 -11.31 -14.22 -5.37
N ALA A 336 -10.84 -15.39 -4.90
CA ALA A 336 -9.65 -16.03 -5.44
C ALA A 336 -9.78 -17.51 -5.61
N ILE A 337 -9.10 -18.02 -6.62
CA ILE A 337 -9.02 -19.44 -6.97
C ILE A 337 -7.57 -19.77 -7.33
N VAL A 338 -7.03 -20.83 -6.70
CA VAL A 338 -5.78 -21.45 -7.15
C VAL A 338 -5.98 -22.95 -7.22
N SER A 339 -5.50 -23.60 -8.28
CA SER A 339 -5.51 -25.05 -8.38
C SER A 339 -4.26 -25.58 -9.09
N GLY A 340 -3.57 -26.52 -8.45
CA GLY A 340 -2.34 -27.15 -8.97
C GLY A 340 -1.87 -28.28 -8.06
N GLU A 341 -0.80 -28.97 -8.43
CA GLU A 341 -0.14 -29.95 -7.56
C GLU A 341 0.77 -29.22 -6.56
N LEU A 342 0.16 -28.72 -5.47
CA LEU A 342 0.80 -27.89 -4.44
C LEU A 342 0.97 -28.68 -3.14
N ASP A 343 2.05 -28.37 -2.42
CA ASP A 343 2.28 -28.72 -1.03
C ASP A 343 2.31 -27.46 -0.16
N TYR A 344 2.30 -27.62 1.16
CA TYR A 344 2.32 -26.47 2.07
C TYR A 344 3.13 -26.74 3.34
N VAL A 345 3.56 -25.66 3.97
CA VAL A 345 3.98 -25.62 5.38
C VAL A 345 2.90 -24.90 6.19
N GLU A 346 2.70 -25.32 7.45
CA GLU A 346 1.66 -24.76 8.32
C GLU A 346 2.24 -24.33 9.67
N ALA A 347 1.68 -23.25 10.20
CA ALA A 347 1.83 -22.79 11.58
C ALA A 347 0.52 -22.17 12.06
N THR A 348 0.46 -21.84 13.34
CA THR A 348 -0.75 -21.29 13.96
C THR A 348 -0.47 -19.90 14.49
N ALA A 349 -1.34 -18.93 14.16
CA ALA A 349 -1.36 -17.58 14.74
C ALA A 349 -2.47 -17.48 15.78
N LEU A 350 -2.22 -16.80 16.91
CA LEU A 350 -3.22 -16.50 17.93
C LEU A 350 -3.91 -15.16 17.62
N SER A 351 -4.65 -15.12 16.56
CA SER A 351 -5.18 -13.88 15.92
C SER A 351 -6.68 -13.90 15.64
N GLY A 352 -7.37 -15.00 15.95
CA GLY A 352 -8.82 -15.07 15.82
C GLY A 352 -9.57 -14.37 16.96
N GLU A 353 -10.89 -14.50 16.96
CA GLU A 353 -11.76 -13.93 18.00
C GLU A 353 -11.34 -14.37 19.41
N PRO A 354 -11.57 -13.52 20.44
CA PRO A 354 -11.31 -13.90 21.82
C PRO A 354 -12.08 -15.15 22.23
N VAL A 355 -11.39 -16.12 22.85
CA VAL A 355 -12.02 -17.34 23.35
C VAL A 355 -12.79 -17.02 24.63
N PRO A 356 -14.13 -17.17 24.67
CA PRO A 356 -14.93 -16.86 25.86
C PRO A 356 -14.46 -17.65 27.08
N ASN A 357 -14.43 -16.97 28.24
CA ASN A 357 -14.09 -17.55 29.54
C ASN A 357 -12.72 -18.23 29.63
N SER A 358 -11.78 -17.89 28.75
CA SER A 358 -10.39 -18.36 28.87
C SER A 358 -9.66 -17.59 29.97
N ASP A 359 -8.91 -18.30 30.83
CA ASP A 359 -8.04 -17.71 31.84
C ASP A 359 -6.64 -18.33 31.74
N PRO A 360 -5.60 -17.58 31.35
CA PRO A 360 -5.65 -16.18 30.92
C PRO A 360 -6.40 -15.97 29.57
N PRO A 361 -6.88 -14.74 29.28
CA PRO A 361 -7.55 -14.43 28.03
C PRO A 361 -6.71 -14.86 26.81
N ARG A 362 -7.32 -15.61 25.91
CA ARG A 362 -6.67 -16.13 24.68
C ARG A 362 -7.48 -15.75 23.46
N ARG A 363 -6.80 -15.62 22.31
CA ARG A 363 -7.44 -15.53 21.00
C ARG A 363 -7.58 -16.92 20.39
N ALA A 364 -8.56 -17.10 19.53
CA ALA A 364 -8.72 -18.33 18.75
C ALA A 364 -7.52 -18.55 17.82
N ALA A 365 -7.16 -19.80 17.64
CA ALA A 365 -6.08 -20.20 16.76
C ALA A 365 -6.52 -20.13 15.30
N VAL A 366 -5.73 -19.48 14.46
CA VAL A 366 -5.92 -19.36 13.01
C VAL A 366 -4.80 -20.14 12.33
N PRO A 367 -5.08 -21.22 11.57
CA PRO A 367 -4.07 -21.90 10.77
C PRO A 367 -3.61 -20.98 9.65
N CYS A 368 -2.27 -20.83 9.57
CA CYS A 368 -1.58 -20.09 8.52
C CYS A 368 -0.78 -21.08 7.68
N ARG A 369 -0.93 -21.06 6.36
CA ARG A 369 -0.25 -21.96 5.43
C ARG A 369 0.45 -21.16 4.35
N VAL A 370 1.59 -21.68 3.90
CA VAL A 370 2.23 -21.18 2.66
C VAL A 370 2.32 -22.34 1.68
N TYR A 371 1.62 -22.18 0.55
CA TYR A 371 1.54 -23.17 -0.53
C TYR A 371 2.56 -22.86 -1.63
N THR A 372 3.18 -23.91 -2.16
CA THR A 372 4.06 -23.86 -3.32
C THR A 372 4.18 -25.22 -3.99
N ALA A 373 4.89 -25.30 -5.12
CA ALA A 373 5.28 -26.57 -5.70
C ALA A 373 6.16 -27.37 -4.72
N ALA A 374 6.00 -28.70 -4.70
CA ALA A 374 6.67 -29.58 -3.73
C ALA A 374 8.20 -29.40 -3.68
N ALA A 375 8.82 -29.15 -4.83
CA ALA A 375 10.28 -28.95 -4.92
C ALA A 375 10.80 -27.68 -4.21
N ASP A 376 9.88 -26.72 -3.89
CA ASP A 376 10.22 -25.41 -3.36
C ASP A 376 9.79 -25.24 -1.89
N ILE A 377 9.28 -26.30 -1.25
CA ILE A 377 8.67 -26.22 0.08
C ILE A 377 9.60 -25.70 1.18
N ASP A 378 10.90 -25.97 1.10
CA ASP A 378 11.86 -25.48 2.09
C ASP A 378 12.19 -24.00 1.95
N LYS A 379 11.85 -23.37 0.82
CA LYS A 379 12.12 -21.96 0.54
C LYS A 379 11.12 -21.01 1.20
N VAL A 380 9.98 -21.52 1.70
CA VAL A 380 8.86 -20.70 2.20
C VAL A 380 8.71 -20.68 3.73
N ARG A 381 9.57 -21.38 4.48
CA ARG A 381 9.48 -21.45 5.95
C ARG A 381 9.64 -20.09 6.63
N PHE A 382 10.62 -19.30 6.18
CA PHE A 382 10.81 -17.93 6.68
C PHE A 382 9.58 -17.05 6.45
N SER A 383 8.94 -17.18 5.30
CA SER A 383 7.74 -16.42 4.95
C SER A 383 6.53 -16.84 5.78
N LEU A 384 6.40 -18.13 6.14
CA LEU A 384 5.39 -18.60 7.08
C LEU A 384 5.57 -17.98 8.47
N GLU A 385 6.78 -18.05 9.03
CA GLU A 385 7.10 -17.46 10.33
C GLU A 385 6.85 -15.94 10.34
N THR A 386 7.19 -15.27 9.24
CA THR A 386 6.91 -13.84 9.04
C THR A 386 5.42 -13.57 9.03
N ALA A 387 4.64 -14.32 8.26
CA ALA A 387 3.19 -14.13 8.15
C ALA A 387 2.47 -14.31 9.50
N VAL A 388 2.84 -15.32 10.28
CA VAL A 388 2.28 -15.52 11.64
C VAL A 388 2.55 -14.32 12.53
N ARG A 389 3.81 -13.88 12.62
CA ARG A 389 4.19 -12.70 13.44
C ARG A 389 3.51 -11.42 12.99
N VAL A 390 3.43 -11.18 11.68
CA VAL A 390 2.74 -10.02 11.11
C VAL A 390 1.27 -10.05 11.46
N LEU A 391 0.59 -11.19 11.28
CA LEU A 391 -0.85 -11.31 11.57
C LEU A 391 -1.15 -11.00 13.04
N GLU A 392 -0.37 -11.53 13.98
CA GLU A 392 -0.53 -11.27 15.41
C GLU A 392 -0.30 -9.79 15.76
N LEU A 393 0.75 -9.16 15.18
CA LEU A 393 1.03 -7.74 15.37
C LEU A 393 -0.11 -6.84 14.84
N LEU A 394 -0.68 -7.17 13.68
CA LEU A 394 -1.77 -6.41 13.08
C LEU A 394 -3.04 -6.49 13.93
N VAL A 395 -3.37 -7.67 14.45
CA VAL A 395 -4.52 -7.84 15.36
C VAL A 395 -4.36 -6.99 16.62
N ASP A 396 -3.18 -6.97 17.22
CA ASP A 396 -2.91 -6.14 18.40
C ASP A 396 -2.92 -4.65 18.07
N MET A 397 -2.36 -4.27 16.92
CA MET A 397 -2.33 -2.87 16.45
C MET A 397 -3.74 -2.33 16.21
N PHE A 398 -4.59 -3.08 15.50
CA PHE A 398 -5.95 -2.65 15.17
C PHE A 398 -6.96 -2.90 16.28
N GLY A 399 -6.66 -3.77 17.24
CA GLY A 399 -7.63 -4.18 18.26
C GLY A 399 -8.85 -4.92 17.68
N CYS A 400 -8.72 -5.44 16.47
CA CYS A 400 -9.74 -6.15 15.72
C CYS A 400 -9.20 -7.52 15.32
N ALA A 401 -9.91 -8.59 15.67
CA ALA A 401 -9.52 -9.95 15.34
C ALA A 401 -9.48 -10.18 13.84
N TYR A 402 -8.66 -11.13 13.39
CA TYR A 402 -8.71 -11.61 12.02
C TYR A 402 -10.00 -12.40 11.80
N PRO A 403 -10.86 -11.99 10.84
CA PRO A 403 -12.23 -12.49 10.78
C PRO A 403 -12.40 -13.85 10.10
N LEU A 404 -11.38 -14.37 9.42
CA LEU A 404 -11.49 -15.61 8.66
C LEU A 404 -10.92 -16.81 9.43
N PRO A 405 -11.41 -18.04 9.15
CA PRO A 405 -11.01 -19.26 9.87
C PRO A 405 -9.62 -19.78 9.46
N LYS A 406 -9.00 -19.23 8.44
CA LYS A 406 -7.66 -19.61 7.94
C LYS A 406 -7.00 -18.45 7.22
N LEU A 407 -5.67 -18.49 7.06
CA LEU A 407 -4.89 -17.63 6.21
C LEU A 407 -3.94 -18.48 5.36
N ASP A 408 -4.15 -18.49 4.06
CA ASP A 408 -3.28 -19.18 3.10
C ASP A 408 -2.53 -18.16 2.26
N LEU A 409 -1.23 -18.34 2.10
CA LEU A 409 -0.36 -17.63 1.18
C LEU A 409 0.05 -18.57 0.07
N VAL A 410 0.07 -18.13 -1.18
CA VAL A 410 0.44 -18.98 -2.31
C VAL A 410 1.54 -18.35 -3.13
N ALA A 411 2.61 -19.11 -3.39
CA ALA A 411 3.69 -18.74 -4.28
C ALA A 411 3.29 -19.02 -5.73
N VAL A 412 3.04 -17.97 -6.51
CA VAL A 412 2.62 -18.03 -7.91
C VAL A 412 3.79 -17.59 -8.79
N PRO A 413 4.23 -18.41 -9.77
CA PRO A 413 5.34 -18.06 -10.67
C PRO A 413 5.07 -16.83 -11.53
N GLU A 414 3.88 -16.77 -12.13
CA GLU A 414 3.45 -15.71 -13.03
C GLU A 414 2.28 -14.94 -12.38
N LEU A 415 2.59 -13.84 -11.72
CA LEU A 415 1.64 -12.89 -11.12
C LEU A 415 2.09 -11.49 -11.55
N GLU A 416 1.18 -10.62 -11.97
CA GLU A 416 1.54 -9.29 -12.44
C GLU A 416 2.13 -8.42 -11.33
N ALA A 417 1.48 -8.38 -10.18
CA ALA A 417 1.92 -7.65 -8.99
C ALA A 417 2.93 -8.45 -8.14
N GLY A 418 3.51 -7.81 -7.13
CA GLY A 418 4.35 -8.46 -6.13
C GLY A 418 3.56 -9.37 -5.20
N GLY A 419 2.33 -8.99 -4.89
CA GLY A 419 1.33 -9.70 -4.11
C GLY A 419 -0.08 -9.33 -4.55
N MET A 420 -1.08 -10.03 -3.98
CA MET A 420 -2.50 -9.75 -4.12
C MET A 420 -3.22 -10.20 -2.85
N GLU A 421 -3.93 -9.30 -2.25
CA GLU A 421 -4.51 -9.38 -0.92
C GLU A 421 -5.77 -10.25 -0.80
N ASN A 422 -6.14 -11.07 -1.75
CA ASN A 422 -7.39 -11.85 -1.74
C ASN A 422 -7.71 -12.39 -0.34
N TRP A 423 -8.91 -12.12 0.16
CA TRP A 423 -9.25 -12.33 1.57
C TRP A 423 -9.12 -13.79 1.99
N GLY A 424 -8.12 -14.09 2.82
CA GLY A 424 -7.82 -15.44 3.31
C GLY A 424 -7.06 -16.35 2.34
N LEU A 425 -6.79 -15.92 1.09
CA LEU A 425 -5.97 -16.62 0.10
C LEU A 425 -5.08 -15.58 -0.60
N VAL A 426 -4.00 -15.18 0.03
CA VAL A 426 -3.10 -14.12 -0.44
C VAL A 426 -2.12 -14.69 -1.45
N LEU A 427 -2.04 -14.08 -2.63
CA LEU A 427 -1.16 -14.52 -3.69
C LEU A 427 0.13 -13.71 -3.70
N PHE A 428 1.25 -14.36 -3.98
CA PHE A 428 2.55 -13.71 -4.06
C PHE A 428 3.33 -14.22 -5.27
N ARG A 429 4.02 -13.33 -5.95
CA ARG A 429 5.06 -13.76 -6.87
C ARG A 429 6.12 -14.56 -6.13
N THR A 430 6.58 -15.72 -6.66
CA THR A 430 7.51 -16.63 -5.98
C THR A 430 8.72 -15.95 -5.36
N VAL A 431 9.30 -14.94 -6.03
CA VAL A 431 10.45 -14.17 -5.56
C VAL A 431 10.18 -13.42 -4.23
N ARG A 432 8.92 -13.18 -3.86
CA ARG A 432 8.53 -12.53 -2.60
C ARG A 432 8.38 -13.48 -1.44
N LEU A 433 8.22 -14.79 -1.70
CA LEU A 433 8.08 -15.82 -0.66
C LEU A 433 9.30 -16.76 -0.54
N PHE A 434 10.12 -16.89 -1.59
CA PHE A 434 11.25 -17.81 -1.58
C PHE A 434 12.47 -17.18 -0.92
N ILE A 435 12.63 -17.48 0.37
CA ILE A 435 13.74 -16.95 1.21
C ILE A 435 14.57 -18.11 1.75
N THR A 436 15.84 -18.12 1.41
CA THR A 436 16.83 -19.11 1.82
C THR A 436 17.97 -18.46 2.61
N ALA A 437 18.91 -19.25 3.09
CA ALA A 437 20.12 -18.71 3.75
C ALA A 437 20.98 -17.83 2.82
N GLN A 438 20.93 -18.10 1.51
CA GLN A 438 21.69 -17.37 0.48
C GLN A 438 20.96 -16.10 -0.01
N THR A 439 19.70 -15.90 0.38
CA THR A 439 18.93 -14.71 -0.03
C THR A 439 19.54 -13.46 0.59
N SER A 440 19.83 -12.47 -0.25
CA SER A 440 20.40 -11.19 0.18
C SER A 440 19.48 -10.48 1.19
N LEU A 441 20.08 -9.67 2.05
CA LEU A 441 19.32 -8.92 3.06
C LEU A 441 18.26 -8.03 2.43
N TRP A 442 18.56 -7.38 1.32
CA TRP A 442 17.64 -6.50 0.61
C TRP A 442 16.37 -7.25 0.12
N ILE A 443 16.54 -8.42 -0.52
CA ILE A 443 15.41 -9.26 -0.95
C ILE A 443 14.59 -9.74 0.26
N ARG A 444 15.27 -10.10 1.35
CA ARG A 444 14.59 -10.49 2.60
C ARG A 444 13.77 -9.35 3.21
N GLN A 445 14.31 -8.14 3.23
CA GLN A 445 13.59 -6.94 3.66
C GLN A 445 12.35 -6.65 2.80
N LYS A 446 12.48 -6.76 1.47
CA LYS A 446 11.35 -6.60 0.55
C LYS A 446 10.30 -7.70 0.76
N ALA A 447 10.68 -8.96 0.99
CA ALA A 447 9.75 -10.04 1.28
C ALA A 447 8.93 -9.77 2.55
N VAL A 448 9.58 -9.40 3.66
CA VAL A 448 8.89 -9.06 4.91
C VAL A 448 7.93 -7.88 4.71
N TYR A 449 8.38 -6.83 4.01
CA TYR A 449 7.56 -5.68 3.70
C TYR A 449 6.31 -6.06 2.88
N VAL A 450 6.47 -6.83 1.79
CA VAL A 450 5.33 -7.24 0.94
C VAL A 450 4.38 -8.14 1.72
N ILE A 451 4.88 -9.10 2.51
CA ILE A 451 4.01 -9.92 3.38
C ILE A 451 3.22 -9.03 4.36
N ALA A 452 3.86 -8.05 4.99
CA ALA A 452 3.18 -7.14 5.91
C ALA A 452 2.18 -6.21 5.21
N HIS A 453 2.45 -5.79 3.97
CA HIS A 453 1.56 -5.02 3.12
C HIS A 453 0.29 -5.83 2.80
N GLU A 454 0.44 -7.01 2.20
CA GLU A 454 -0.70 -7.86 1.81
C GLU A 454 -1.55 -8.31 3.00
N LEU A 455 -0.92 -8.57 4.15
CA LEU A 455 -1.67 -8.96 5.33
C LEU A 455 -2.40 -7.78 5.98
N SER A 456 -1.90 -6.55 5.85
CA SER A 456 -2.61 -5.37 6.35
C SER A 456 -3.90 -5.08 5.57
N HIS A 457 -3.93 -5.43 4.29
CA HIS A 457 -5.12 -5.36 3.47
C HIS A 457 -6.27 -6.23 3.99
N GLN A 458 -6.00 -7.26 4.81
CA GLN A 458 -7.06 -8.08 5.39
C GLN A 458 -8.05 -7.23 6.22
N TRP A 459 -7.66 -6.02 6.64
CA TRP A 459 -8.50 -4.99 7.24
C TRP A 459 -8.72 -3.80 6.30
N PHE A 460 -7.64 -3.19 5.75
CA PHE A 460 -7.70 -2.06 4.83
C PHE A 460 -7.77 -2.53 3.38
N GLY A 461 -8.95 -2.61 2.83
CA GLY A 461 -9.26 -3.15 1.51
C GLY A 461 -10.27 -4.29 1.57
N ASN A 462 -10.16 -5.19 2.55
CA ASN A 462 -10.98 -6.40 2.64
C ASN A 462 -12.13 -6.24 3.63
N LEU A 463 -11.84 -6.05 4.92
CA LEU A 463 -12.86 -5.80 5.94
C LEU A 463 -13.59 -4.48 5.64
N VAL A 464 -12.84 -3.41 5.42
CA VAL A 464 -13.32 -2.09 5.01
C VAL A 464 -12.72 -1.79 3.64
N THR A 465 -13.56 -1.58 2.63
CA THR A 465 -13.15 -1.35 1.24
C THR A 465 -13.48 0.09 0.83
N MET A 466 -12.68 0.72 -0.03
CA MET A 466 -13.06 2.01 -0.62
C MET A 466 -14.41 1.91 -1.34
N ALA A 467 -15.21 2.97 -1.27
CA ALA A 467 -16.51 3.03 -1.94
C ALA A 467 -16.38 3.01 -3.47
N TRP A 468 -15.34 3.64 -3.99
CA TRP A 468 -14.98 3.63 -5.41
C TRP A 468 -13.46 3.78 -5.56
N TRP A 469 -12.95 3.51 -6.73
CA TRP A 469 -11.53 3.56 -7.07
C TRP A 469 -10.89 4.95 -6.91
N ASP A 470 -11.69 6.02 -6.81
CA ASP A 470 -11.24 7.39 -6.48
C ASP A 470 -10.46 7.44 -5.16
N ASP A 471 -10.82 6.56 -4.23
CA ASP A 471 -10.27 6.45 -2.89
C ASP A 471 -9.35 5.21 -2.72
N LEU A 472 -8.76 4.71 -3.81
CA LEU A 472 -7.84 3.54 -3.78
C LEU A 472 -6.68 3.72 -2.79
N TRP A 473 -6.25 4.95 -2.56
CA TRP A 473 -5.19 5.26 -1.60
C TRP A 473 -5.53 4.87 -0.14
N LEU A 474 -6.82 4.73 0.20
CA LEU A 474 -7.26 4.21 1.51
C LEU A 474 -6.81 2.76 1.72
N ASN A 475 -6.73 1.98 0.65
CA ASN A 475 -6.19 0.63 0.70
C ASN A 475 -4.66 0.68 0.62
N GLU A 476 -4.12 1.20 -0.48
CA GLU A 476 -2.71 1.07 -0.84
C GLU A 476 -1.78 1.94 0.01
N GLY A 477 -2.19 3.18 0.29
CA GLY A 477 -1.44 4.09 1.15
C GLY A 477 -1.33 3.57 2.59
N PHE A 478 -2.43 3.02 3.14
CA PHE A 478 -2.42 2.40 4.46
C PHE A 478 -1.61 1.11 4.48
N ALA A 479 -1.80 0.22 3.51
CA ALA A 479 -1.05 -1.03 3.45
C ALA A 479 0.46 -0.78 3.31
N THR A 480 0.86 0.23 2.53
CA THR A 480 2.25 0.65 2.41
C THR A 480 2.78 1.19 3.74
N TRP A 481 2.04 2.09 4.42
CA TRP A 481 2.44 2.64 5.71
C TRP A 481 2.59 1.56 6.78
N ILE A 482 1.61 0.66 6.89
CA ILE A 482 1.59 -0.44 7.85
C ILE A 482 2.71 -1.43 7.54
N GLY A 483 2.89 -1.80 6.27
CA GLY A 483 3.93 -2.71 5.81
C GLY A 483 5.33 -2.25 6.23
N ILE A 484 5.63 -0.95 6.04
CA ILE A 484 6.89 -0.34 6.48
C ILE A 484 6.97 -0.33 8.00
N HIS A 485 5.90 0.11 8.69
CA HIS A 485 5.87 0.25 10.13
C HIS A 485 6.05 -1.09 10.85
N VAL A 486 5.34 -2.13 10.43
CA VAL A 486 5.45 -3.48 10.97
C VAL A 486 6.83 -4.09 10.70
N THR A 487 7.37 -3.88 9.50
CA THR A 487 8.73 -4.34 9.16
C THR A 487 9.77 -3.69 10.08
N ASP A 488 9.63 -2.38 10.35
CA ASP A 488 10.54 -1.62 11.24
C ASP A 488 10.39 -2.06 12.70
N LEU A 489 9.17 -2.39 13.15
CA LEU A 489 8.92 -2.97 14.48
C LEU A 489 9.52 -4.37 14.63
N MET A 490 9.44 -5.21 13.61
CA MET A 490 9.97 -6.58 13.65
C MET A 490 11.50 -6.62 13.58
N TYR A 491 12.09 -5.69 12.84
CA TYR A 491 13.53 -5.64 12.54
C TYR A 491 14.03 -4.18 12.59
N PRO A 492 14.10 -3.55 13.78
CA PRO A 492 14.48 -2.14 13.90
C PRO A 492 15.89 -1.86 13.38
N GLU A 493 16.78 -2.86 13.40
CA GLU A 493 18.13 -2.76 12.84
C GLU A 493 18.14 -2.58 11.31
N TRP A 494 17.05 -2.89 10.63
CA TRP A 494 16.94 -2.67 9.18
C TRP A 494 16.61 -1.23 8.83
N ARG A 495 16.15 -0.42 9.79
CA ARG A 495 15.87 1.01 9.62
C ARG A 495 15.00 1.29 8.39
N ARG A 496 13.89 0.57 8.26
CA ARG A 496 13.07 0.57 7.05
C ARG A 496 12.53 1.96 6.69
N TRP A 497 12.27 2.83 7.67
CA TRP A 497 11.87 4.20 7.43
C TRP A 497 12.96 5.07 6.77
N ASP A 498 14.24 4.77 6.99
CA ASP A 498 15.33 5.45 6.29
C ASP A 498 15.38 5.05 4.81
N HIS A 499 15.18 3.75 4.50
CA HIS A 499 15.05 3.27 3.12
C HIS A 499 13.84 3.89 2.41
N PHE A 500 12.68 3.94 3.07
CA PHE A 500 11.50 4.64 2.55
C PHE A 500 11.81 6.10 2.18
N ALA A 501 12.59 6.81 3.02
CA ALA A 501 12.92 8.21 2.78
C ALA A 501 13.79 8.45 1.53
N ILE A 502 14.61 7.47 1.12
CA ILE A 502 15.49 7.56 -0.07
C ILE A 502 14.90 6.95 -1.34
N GLU A 503 14.04 5.96 -1.23
CA GLU A 503 13.46 5.23 -2.36
C GLU A 503 12.02 5.69 -2.61
N ASP A 504 11.09 5.13 -1.87
CA ASP A 504 9.65 5.23 -2.08
C ASP A 504 9.13 6.69 -1.97
N ARG A 505 9.56 7.43 -0.93
CA ARG A 505 9.19 8.83 -0.76
C ARG A 505 9.77 9.72 -1.87
N GLN A 506 10.97 9.42 -2.38
CA GLN A 506 11.54 10.18 -3.50
C GLN A 506 10.82 9.87 -4.81
N ALA A 507 10.36 8.63 -5.02
CA ALA A 507 9.52 8.29 -6.16
C ALA A 507 8.22 9.13 -6.15
N ALA A 508 7.53 9.20 -5.00
CA ALA A 508 6.35 10.04 -4.84
C ALA A 508 6.63 11.53 -5.11
N LEU A 509 7.69 12.08 -4.49
CA LEU A 509 8.07 13.48 -4.69
C LEU A 509 8.48 13.78 -6.12
N SER A 510 9.09 12.83 -6.83
CA SER A 510 9.48 12.98 -8.24
C SER A 510 8.25 12.98 -9.15
N ALA A 511 7.34 12.02 -9.00
CA ALA A 511 6.11 11.95 -9.78
C ALA A 511 5.23 13.19 -9.55
N ASP A 512 5.04 13.59 -8.28
CA ASP A 512 4.18 14.71 -7.90
C ASP A 512 4.80 16.09 -8.16
N SER A 513 6.06 16.15 -8.59
CA SER A 513 6.73 17.35 -9.07
C SER A 513 6.47 17.67 -10.55
N LEU A 514 5.72 16.82 -11.24
CA LEU A 514 5.39 16.96 -12.65
C LEU A 514 4.02 17.65 -12.83
N ARG A 515 3.84 18.31 -13.98
CA ARG A 515 2.54 18.89 -14.36
C ARG A 515 1.51 17.83 -14.75
N SER A 516 1.98 16.66 -15.16
CA SER A 516 1.16 15.50 -15.53
C SER A 516 0.76 14.62 -14.34
N SER A 517 1.12 14.99 -13.10
CA SER A 517 0.69 14.29 -11.90
C SER A 517 -0.81 14.41 -11.66
N HIS A 518 -1.36 13.56 -10.82
CA HIS A 518 -2.75 13.60 -10.37
C HIS A 518 -2.84 13.75 -8.83
N PRO A 519 -3.98 14.19 -8.28
CA PRO A 519 -4.19 14.24 -6.84
C PRO A 519 -4.30 12.82 -6.27
N VAL A 520 -4.13 12.67 -4.95
CA VAL A 520 -4.30 11.37 -4.27
C VAL A 520 -5.73 10.87 -4.40
N GLN A 521 -6.72 11.75 -4.21
CA GLN A 521 -8.12 11.50 -4.52
C GLN A 521 -8.36 11.90 -5.97
N VAL A 522 -8.36 10.94 -6.87
CA VAL A 522 -8.48 11.18 -8.30
C VAL A 522 -9.88 10.82 -8.76
N THR A 523 -10.53 11.70 -9.50
CA THR A 523 -11.84 11.39 -10.07
C THR A 523 -11.68 10.41 -11.24
N ILE A 524 -12.17 9.19 -11.06
CA ILE A 524 -12.21 8.15 -12.09
C ILE A 524 -13.42 8.42 -13.00
N LYS A 525 -13.16 8.70 -14.26
CA LYS A 525 -14.20 9.04 -15.25
C LYS A 525 -14.71 7.83 -16.02
N GLY A 526 -13.89 6.79 -16.13
CA GLY A 526 -14.25 5.57 -16.83
C GLY A 526 -13.42 4.38 -16.37
N SER A 527 -13.82 3.19 -16.77
CA SER A 527 -13.15 1.96 -16.33
C SER A 527 -11.70 1.85 -16.83
N ALA A 528 -11.34 2.52 -17.91
CA ALA A 528 -9.97 2.58 -18.43
C ALA A 528 -9.01 3.38 -17.54
N ASP A 529 -9.53 4.34 -16.76
CA ASP A 529 -8.72 5.19 -15.88
C ASP A 529 -8.29 4.44 -14.61
N ILE A 530 -8.98 3.36 -14.24
CA ILE A 530 -8.74 2.63 -12.97
C ILE A 530 -7.31 2.08 -12.92
N ASP A 531 -6.80 1.52 -14.02
CA ASP A 531 -5.47 0.90 -14.05
C ASP A 531 -4.34 1.93 -13.93
N GLN A 532 -4.62 3.21 -14.22
CA GLN A 532 -3.63 4.30 -14.19
C GLN A 532 -3.36 4.85 -12.78
N VAL A 533 -4.23 4.56 -11.80
CA VAL A 533 -4.09 5.07 -10.44
C VAL A 533 -3.33 4.13 -9.50
N PHE A 534 -2.88 2.96 -9.98
CA PHE A 534 -1.96 2.07 -9.27
C PHE A 534 -0.51 2.55 -9.46
N ASP A 535 -0.15 3.67 -8.84
CA ASP A 535 1.13 4.34 -9.06
C ASP A 535 1.75 4.88 -7.75
N SER A 536 2.90 5.53 -7.86
CA SER A 536 3.63 6.08 -6.71
C SER A 536 2.88 7.21 -5.98
N ILE A 537 1.85 7.81 -6.56
CA ILE A 537 1.00 8.79 -5.86
C ILE A 537 0.08 8.06 -4.90
N THR A 538 -0.65 7.06 -5.36
CA THR A 538 -1.56 6.26 -4.54
C THR A 538 -0.82 5.54 -3.40
N TYR A 539 0.29 4.87 -3.70
CA TYR A 539 1.08 4.09 -2.73
C TYR A 539 1.93 4.97 -1.82
N TYR A 540 2.86 5.73 -2.39
CA TYR A 540 3.94 6.34 -1.62
C TYR A 540 3.64 7.76 -1.16
N LYS A 541 2.92 8.58 -1.97
CA LYS A 541 2.37 9.83 -1.48
C LYS A 541 1.29 9.55 -0.43
N GLY A 542 0.38 8.60 -0.67
CA GLY A 542 -0.61 8.12 0.29
C GLY A 542 0.03 7.74 1.63
N CYS A 543 1.03 6.85 1.61
CA CYS A 543 1.81 6.45 2.78
C CYS A 543 2.46 7.65 3.50
N SER A 544 3.07 8.58 2.74
CA SER A 544 3.74 9.76 3.30
C SER A 544 2.75 10.69 4.01
N LEU A 545 1.53 10.83 3.47
CA LEU A 545 0.45 11.64 4.10
C LEU A 545 -0.03 11.01 5.39
N ILE A 546 -0.20 9.68 5.43
CA ILE A 546 -0.56 8.94 6.64
C ILE A 546 0.53 9.11 7.70
N ARG A 547 1.81 8.97 7.32
CA ARG A 547 2.96 9.18 8.20
C ARG A 547 2.99 10.60 8.77
N MET A 548 2.80 11.61 7.91
CA MET A 548 2.75 13.01 8.31
C MET A 548 1.62 13.29 9.29
N LEU A 549 0.44 12.79 9.02
CA LEU A 549 -0.74 12.96 9.87
C LEU A 549 -0.58 12.23 11.20
N SER A 550 -0.09 10.98 11.19
CA SER A 550 0.19 10.19 12.40
C SER A 550 1.23 10.88 13.30
N ALA A 551 2.28 11.47 12.71
CA ALA A 551 3.29 12.23 13.46
C ALA A 551 2.71 13.52 14.07
N HIS A 552 1.75 14.17 13.41
CA HIS A 552 1.10 15.39 13.89
C HIS A 552 0.10 15.12 15.03
N LEU A 553 -0.79 14.11 14.83
CA LEU A 553 -1.84 13.77 15.81
C LEU A 553 -1.28 13.02 17.03
N GLY A 554 -0.09 12.43 16.89
CA GLY A 554 0.47 11.46 17.82
C GLY A 554 -0.13 10.05 17.64
N THR A 555 0.72 9.03 17.83
CA THR A 555 0.36 7.62 17.55
C THR A 555 -0.88 7.15 18.29
N GLY A 556 -1.09 7.60 19.54
CA GLY A 556 -2.25 7.19 20.36
C GLY A 556 -3.58 7.64 19.76
N ALA A 557 -3.73 8.94 19.47
CA ALA A 557 -4.95 9.50 18.89
C ALA A 557 -5.18 8.99 17.46
N PHE A 558 -4.11 8.90 16.66
CA PHE A 558 -4.17 8.36 15.30
C PHE A 558 -4.69 6.92 15.29
N MET A 559 -4.10 6.02 16.10
CA MET A 559 -4.53 4.61 16.16
C MET A 559 -5.91 4.44 16.78
N ALA A 560 -6.32 5.31 17.71
CA ALA A 560 -7.69 5.30 18.22
C ALA A 560 -8.72 5.62 17.12
N GLY A 561 -8.45 6.61 16.28
CA GLY A 561 -9.29 6.95 15.13
C GLY A 561 -9.30 5.84 14.07
N VAL A 562 -8.14 5.23 13.76
CA VAL A 562 -8.05 4.09 12.86
C VAL A 562 -8.89 2.90 13.34
N ARG A 563 -8.82 2.55 14.62
CA ARG A 563 -9.67 1.49 15.22
C ARG A 563 -11.15 1.81 15.14
N ALA A 564 -11.53 3.05 15.42
CA ALA A 564 -12.91 3.51 15.30
C ALA A 564 -13.43 3.41 13.87
N TYR A 565 -12.64 3.81 12.89
CA TYR A 565 -12.95 3.69 11.46
C TYR A 565 -13.17 2.23 11.05
N LEU A 566 -12.23 1.33 11.37
CA LEU A 566 -12.34 -0.09 11.02
C LEU A 566 -13.59 -0.74 11.66
N ASN A 567 -13.90 -0.41 12.91
CA ASN A 567 -15.07 -0.97 13.60
C ASN A 567 -16.39 -0.43 13.03
N ALA A 568 -16.44 0.87 12.70
CA ALA A 568 -17.66 1.49 12.19
C ALA A 568 -18.05 1.01 10.79
N HIS A 569 -17.05 0.68 9.96
CA HIS A 569 -17.24 0.30 8.55
C HIS A 569 -16.93 -1.18 8.26
N ALA A 570 -16.82 -2.02 9.29
CA ALA A 570 -16.55 -3.45 9.12
C ALA A 570 -17.57 -4.11 8.18
N TYR A 571 -17.07 -4.86 7.19
CA TYR A 571 -17.85 -5.51 6.12
C TYR A 571 -18.60 -4.55 5.19
N ALA A 572 -18.29 -3.27 5.26
CA ALA A 572 -18.89 -2.23 4.42
C ALA A 572 -17.83 -1.52 3.57
N SER A 573 -18.26 -0.53 2.81
CA SER A 573 -17.37 0.37 2.08
C SER A 573 -17.34 1.73 2.78
N ALA A 574 -16.23 2.46 2.59
CA ALA A 574 -15.98 3.75 3.22
C ALA A 574 -15.30 4.71 2.24
N THR A 575 -15.36 5.99 2.55
CA THR A 575 -14.73 7.09 1.83
C THR A 575 -13.59 7.69 2.64
N THR A 576 -12.76 8.50 1.99
CA THR A 576 -11.78 9.35 2.67
C THR A 576 -12.42 10.23 3.74
N GLY A 577 -13.65 10.72 3.51
CA GLY A 577 -14.40 11.53 4.49
C GLY A 577 -14.70 10.77 5.78
N ASP A 578 -15.05 9.49 5.69
CA ASP A 578 -15.32 8.63 6.84
C ASP A 578 -14.07 8.42 7.71
N LEU A 579 -12.91 8.24 7.07
CA LEU A 579 -11.63 8.17 7.77
C LEU A 579 -11.32 9.48 8.52
N TRP A 580 -11.49 10.62 7.84
CA TRP A 580 -11.24 11.92 8.47
C TRP A 580 -12.17 12.15 9.66
N ALA A 581 -13.45 11.83 9.55
CA ALA A 581 -14.41 11.95 10.65
C ALA A 581 -14.01 11.11 11.88
N ALA A 582 -13.53 9.88 11.68
CA ALA A 582 -13.06 9.03 12.76
C ALA A 582 -11.79 9.59 13.44
N LEU A 583 -10.84 10.12 12.66
CA LEU A 583 -9.62 10.75 13.17
C LEU A 583 -9.91 12.08 13.87
N GLU A 584 -10.85 12.89 13.38
CA GLU A 584 -11.33 14.11 14.02
C GLU A 584 -11.94 13.83 15.40
N ALA A 585 -12.82 12.83 15.47
CA ALA A 585 -13.45 12.40 16.70
C ALA A 585 -12.43 11.92 17.75
N ALA A 586 -11.38 11.24 17.32
CA ALA A 586 -10.35 10.69 18.20
C ALA A 586 -9.31 11.74 18.66
N SER A 587 -9.01 12.72 17.81
CA SER A 587 -7.92 13.69 18.04
C SER A 587 -8.41 15.07 18.48
N GLY A 588 -9.67 15.42 18.23
CA GLY A 588 -10.19 16.79 18.41
C GLY A 588 -9.61 17.82 17.43
N GLN A 589 -8.91 17.37 16.37
CA GLN A 589 -8.31 18.22 15.36
C GLN A 589 -9.16 18.21 14.08
N PRO A 590 -9.23 19.31 13.30
CA PRO A 590 -10.02 19.38 12.06
C PRO A 590 -9.31 18.70 10.89
N VAL A 591 -9.17 17.36 10.93
CA VAL A 591 -8.33 16.57 10.03
C VAL A 591 -8.72 16.75 8.57
N ALA A 592 -10.02 16.75 8.26
CA ALA A 592 -10.51 16.95 6.90
C ALA A 592 -10.01 18.27 6.30
N ALA A 593 -10.11 19.37 7.06
CA ALA A 593 -9.64 20.67 6.62
C ALA A 593 -8.11 20.72 6.47
N LEU A 594 -7.36 20.05 7.36
CA LEU A 594 -5.89 19.98 7.30
C LEU A 594 -5.43 19.19 6.08
N MET A 595 -6.10 18.09 5.77
CA MET A 595 -5.67 17.15 4.73
C MET A 595 -6.19 17.47 3.32
N HIS A 596 -7.21 18.32 3.20
CA HIS A 596 -7.81 18.67 1.91
C HIS A 596 -6.79 19.14 0.87
N SER A 597 -5.88 20.04 1.25
CA SER A 597 -4.85 20.55 0.33
C SER A 597 -3.88 19.46 -0.16
N TRP A 598 -3.74 18.37 0.59
CA TRP A 598 -2.83 17.26 0.28
C TRP A 598 -3.47 16.17 -0.58
N THR A 599 -4.75 15.89 -0.37
CA THR A 599 -5.45 14.80 -1.07
C THR A 599 -6.16 15.25 -2.33
N ALA A 600 -6.71 16.49 -2.35
CA ALA A 600 -7.50 17.01 -3.48
C ALA A 600 -6.68 17.76 -4.53
N HIS A 601 -5.40 18.03 -4.27
CA HIS A 601 -4.56 18.81 -5.18
C HIS A 601 -3.26 18.10 -5.56
N VAL A 602 -2.83 18.36 -6.79
CA VAL A 602 -1.54 17.92 -7.34
C VAL A 602 -0.41 18.70 -6.73
N GLY A 603 0.70 18.03 -6.45
CA GLY A 603 1.94 18.66 -6.02
C GLY A 603 2.10 18.75 -4.50
N TYR A 604 3.18 19.38 -4.12
CA TYR A 604 3.59 19.61 -2.74
C TYR A 604 4.44 20.88 -2.62
N PRO A 605 4.60 21.43 -1.40
CA PRO A 605 5.34 22.68 -1.25
C PRO A 605 6.85 22.49 -1.12
N VAL A 606 7.60 23.51 -1.54
CA VAL A 606 8.94 23.79 -1.05
C VAL A 606 8.85 24.90 0.00
N VAL A 607 9.38 24.64 1.19
CA VAL A 607 9.44 25.60 2.30
C VAL A 607 10.82 26.26 2.29
N SER A 608 10.85 27.55 2.04
CA SER A 608 12.08 28.36 2.07
C SER A 608 12.30 28.88 3.48
N VAL A 609 13.54 28.75 3.96
CA VAL A 609 13.97 29.13 5.31
C VAL A 609 14.91 30.32 5.21
N ASP A 610 14.47 31.45 5.75
CA ASP A 610 15.30 32.62 6.02
C ASP A 610 15.52 32.70 7.54
N ALA A 611 16.73 32.32 7.99
CA ALA A 611 17.08 32.19 9.38
C ALA A 611 18.00 33.33 9.81
N ASP A 612 17.55 34.09 10.81
CA ASP A 612 18.38 35.04 11.55
C ASP A 612 18.89 34.37 12.82
N PHE A 613 20.09 33.80 12.73
CA PHE A 613 20.72 33.11 13.85
C PHE A 613 21.11 34.03 15.00
N GLU A 614 21.32 35.32 14.75
CA GLU A 614 21.67 36.33 15.79
C GLU A 614 20.43 36.69 16.62
N ARG A 615 19.27 36.80 15.96
CA ARG A 615 17.99 37.12 16.62
C ARG A 615 17.22 35.90 17.08
N GLY A 616 17.65 34.69 16.68
CA GLY A 616 16.93 33.47 16.99
C GLY A 616 15.56 33.34 16.29
N SER A 617 15.40 33.92 15.11
CA SER A 617 14.13 33.97 14.39
C SER A 617 14.22 33.35 13.01
N LEU A 618 13.07 32.84 12.53
CA LEU A 618 12.89 32.23 11.20
C LEU A 618 11.75 32.92 10.49
N ARG A 619 11.96 33.28 9.22
CA ARG A 619 10.86 33.55 8.30
C ARG A 619 10.75 32.39 7.31
N LEU A 620 9.57 31.78 7.24
CA LEU A 620 9.27 30.67 6.36
C LEU A 620 8.31 31.12 5.27
N THR A 621 8.53 30.62 4.04
CA THR A 621 7.60 30.82 2.92
C THR A 621 7.39 29.52 2.19
N GLN A 622 6.16 29.22 1.75
CA GLN A 622 5.87 28.05 0.92
C GLN A 622 5.50 28.45 -0.50
N ASN A 623 5.95 27.67 -1.46
CA ASN A 623 5.58 27.73 -2.86
C ASN A 623 5.43 26.30 -3.39
N ARG A 624 4.65 26.08 -4.44
CA ARG A 624 4.62 24.79 -5.11
C ARG A 624 6.01 24.42 -5.64
N PHE A 625 6.42 23.17 -5.47
CA PHE A 625 7.63 22.65 -6.08
C PHE A 625 7.31 22.03 -7.45
N LEU A 626 8.09 22.38 -8.48
CA LEU A 626 8.10 21.71 -9.79
C LEU A 626 9.53 21.31 -10.15
N HIS A 627 9.69 20.12 -10.71
CA HIS A 627 10.98 19.61 -11.19
C HIS A 627 11.62 20.55 -12.23
N SER A 628 10.81 21.20 -13.07
CA SER A 628 11.26 22.18 -14.06
C SER A 628 11.81 23.48 -13.45
N GLY A 629 11.62 23.71 -12.16
CA GLY A 629 12.07 24.90 -11.43
C GLY A 629 11.21 26.14 -11.64
N HIS A 630 10.38 26.20 -12.67
CA HIS A 630 9.54 27.35 -12.98
C HIS A 630 8.07 27.07 -12.66
N VAL A 631 7.50 27.85 -11.75
CA VAL A 631 6.10 27.80 -11.33
C VAL A 631 5.42 29.10 -11.73
N THR A 632 4.30 29.04 -12.42
CA THR A 632 3.48 30.21 -12.74
C THR A 632 2.66 30.64 -11.51
N PRO A 633 2.19 31.92 -11.43
CA PRO A 633 1.32 32.34 -10.34
C PRO A 633 0.05 31.50 -10.18
N ASP A 634 -0.50 30.99 -11.29
CA ASP A 634 -1.71 30.17 -11.27
C ASP A 634 -1.43 28.75 -10.71
N GLU A 635 -0.28 28.21 -10.99
CA GLU A 635 0.16 26.91 -10.45
C GLU A 635 0.53 26.99 -8.96
N ASP A 636 0.79 28.19 -8.43
CA ASP A 636 1.22 28.42 -7.03
C ASP A 636 0.08 28.93 -6.13
N ARG A 637 -1.18 28.71 -6.52
CA ARG A 637 -2.34 29.16 -5.73
C ARG A 637 -2.59 28.32 -4.50
N VAL A 638 -2.27 27.02 -4.54
CA VAL A 638 -2.51 26.10 -3.44
C VAL A 638 -1.63 26.47 -2.26
N LEU A 639 -2.24 26.53 -1.08
CA LEU A 639 -1.56 26.66 0.20
C LEU A 639 -1.76 25.37 0.98
N TRP A 640 -0.65 24.71 1.28
CA TRP A 640 -0.66 23.49 2.07
C TRP A 640 -0.61 23.82 3.56
N TRP A 641 -1.28 23.01 4.34
CA TRP A 641 -1.02 22.90 5.76
C TRP A 641 0.30 22.14 5.95
N VAL A 642 1.33 22.80 6.50
CA VAL A 642 2.69 22.24 6.59
C VAL A 642 3.11 22.07 8.05
N PRO A 643 3.14 20.84 8.60
CA PRO A 643 3.71 20.59 9.93
C PRO A 643 5.24 20.68 9.85
N LEU A 644 5.83 21.54 10.68
CA LEU A 644 7.24 21.93 10.53
C LEU A 644 8.23 20.96 11.17
N GLY A 645 7.94 20.40 12.36
CA GLY A 645 8.84 19.51 13.09
C GLY A 645 10.26 20.08 13.18
N MET A 646 10.44 21.15 13.97
CA MET A 646 11.70 21.90 14.05
C MET A 646 12.61 21.35 15.15
N VAL A 647 13.89 21.11 14.82
CA VAL A 647 14.97 20.81 15.76
C VAL A 647 16.15 21.75 15.52
N SER A 648 16.93 22.06 16.57
CA SER A 648 18.08 22.95 16.49
C SER A 648 19.27 22.42 17.28
N SER A 649 20.42 23.10 17.20
CA SER A 649 21.58 22.80 18.06
C SER A 649 21.30 22.91 19.56
N GLU A 650 20.29 23.71 19.93
CA GLU A 650 19.91 23.96 21.32
C GLU A 650 18.68 23.16 21.76
N CYS A 651 17.95 22.54 20.83
CA CYS A 651 16.74 21.77 21.09
C CYS A 651 16.63 20.56 20.16
N ALA A 652 17.05 19.39 20.66
CA ALA A 652 16.99 18.13 19.90
C ALA A 652 15.57 17.53 19.87
N ALA A 653 14.70 17.87 20.82
CA ALA A 653 13.29 17.47 20.78
C ALA A 653 12.54 18.27 19.72
N PRO A 654 11.74 17.64 18.85
CA PRO A 654 11.04 18.36 17.81
C PRO A 654 9.97 19.29 18.38
N VAL A 655 10.05 20.56 18.00
CA VAL A 655 9.00 21.55 18.29
C VAL A 655 7.98 21.50 17.14
N HIS A 656 6.75 21.17 17.49
CA HIS A 656 5.64 21.09 16.57
C HIS A 656 5.04 22.49 16.37
N ALA A 657 5.16 23.00 15.16
CA ALA A 657 4.53 24.24 14.69
C ALA A 657 3.97 23.99 13.29
N VAL A 658 3.10 24.84 12.82
CA VAL A 658 2.42 24.69 11.52
C VAL A 658 2.53 26.00 10.73
N LEU A 659 2.88 25.88 9.45
CA LEU A 659 2.77 26.96 8.49
C LEU A 659 1.43 26.80 7.74
N HIS A 660 0.46 27.66 8.06
CA HIS A 660 -0.88 27.65 7.43
C HIS A 660 -0.95 28.53 6.18
N GLY A 661 -0.23 29.64 6.17
CA GLY A 661 -0.29 30.63 5.10
C GLY A 661 0.90 30.58 4.16
N ARG A 662 0.93 31.50 3.20
CA ARG A 662 2.06 31.68 2.25
C ARG A 662 3.37 31.93 2.97
N ALA A 663 3.35 32.66 4.10
CA ALA A 663 4.52 32.95 4.92
C ALA A 663 4.15 32.97 6.41
N GLY A 664 5.15 32.79 7.27
CA GLY A 664 5.02 32.87 8.72
C GLY A 664 6.36 33.13 9.37
N ASP A 665 6.31 33.76 10.55
CA ASP A 665 7.48 34.06 11.37
C ASP A 665 7.47 33.14 12.61
N PHE A 666 8.63 32.54 12.93
CA PHE A 666 8.79 31.56 14.00
C PHE A 666 10.08 31.84 14.77
N ALA A 667 10.16 31.32 15.98
CA ALA A 667 11.40 31.32 16.76
C ALA A 667 12.23 30.07 16.45
N ILE A 668 13.55 30.16 16.48
CA ILE A 668 14.44 28.99 16.46
C ILE A 668 14.28 28.29 17.81
N PRO A 669 13.95 26.98 17.86
CA PRO A 669 13.75 26.24 19.09
C PRO A 669 14.96 26.30 20.04
N GLY A 670 14.72 26.55 21.33
CA GLY A 670 15.74 26.56 22.38
C GLY A 670 16.71 27.72 22.39
N SER A 671 16.67 28.63 21.39
CA SER A 671 17.66 29.71 21.26
C SER A 671 17.00 31.06 21.35
N ALA A 672 17.38 31.84 22.34
CA ALA A 672 17.12 33.28 22.37
C ALA A 672 18.07 34.06 21.43
N SER A 673 19.30 33.56 21.23
CA SER A 673 20.30 34.04 20.25
C SER A 673 21.44 33.03 20.13
N GLY A 674 21.94 32.75 18.92
CA GLY A 674 23.18 32.01 18.71
C GLY A 674 23.06 30.51 18.44
N ALA A 675 21.92 30.01 18.01
CA ALA A 675 21.83 28.63 17.50
C ALA A 675 22.83 28.39 16.35
N ALA A 676 23.53 27.27 16.38
CA ALA A 676 24.50 26.93 15.36
C ALA A 676 23.84 26.47 14.07
N TRP A 677 22.70 25.79 14.15
CA TRP A 677 21.91 25.30 13.01
C TRP A 677 20.43 25.09 13.40
N ILE A 678 19.59 25.00 12.39
CA ILE A 678 18.15 24.67 12.48
C ILE A 678 17.80 23.67 11.40
N LYS A 679 17.01 22.63 11.73
CA LYS A 679 16.47 21.65 10.79
C LYS A 679 14.95 21.61 10.89
N LEU A 680 14.26 21.75 9.77
CA LEU A 680 12.82 21.52 9.61
C LEU A 680 12.57 20.10 9.09
N ASN A 681 11.35 19.62 9.25
CA ASN A 681 10.93 18.30 8.80
C ASN A 681 11.76 17.18 9.43
N HIS A 682 11.79 17.19 10.78
CA HIS A 682 12.49 16.17 11.57
C HIS A 682 12.03 14.76 11.19
N ASN A 683 12.99 13.83 11.03
CA ASN A 683 12.77 12.45 10.59
C ASN A 683 12.08 12.33 9.22
N ASN A 684 12.06 13.37 8.40
CA ASN A 684 11.32 13.40 7.12
C ASN A 684 9.84 13.01 7.25
N ALA A 685 9.21 13.37 8.37
CA ALA A 685 7.82 13.00 8.65
C ALA A 685 6.82 13.69 7.68
N GLY A 686 7.13 14.90 7.21
CA GLY A 686 6.28 15.65 6.28
C GLY A 686 6.65 15.43 4.81
N LEU A 687 5.67 15.56 3.93
CA LEU A 687 5.84 15.39 2.47
C LEU A 687 6.11 16.74 1.80
N TYR A 688 7.22 17.38 2.09
CA TYR A 688 7.64 18.65 1.49
C TYR A 688 9.15 18.73 1.41
N ARG A 689 9.68 19.65 0.59
CA ARG A 689 11.10 19.96 0.53
C ARG A 689 11.43 21.22 1.30
N VAL A 690 12.64 21.30 1.84
CA VAL A 690 13.12 22.47 2.58
C VAL A 690 14.28 23.12 1.84
N ARG A 691 14.11 24.39 1.47
CA ARG A 691 15.13 25.21 0.85
C ARG A 691 15.82 26.08 1.88
N TYR A 692 17.04 25.75 2.23
CA TYR A 692 17.89 26.53 3.12
C TYR A 692 18.72 27.55 2.35
N SER A 693 19.07 28.67 2.99
CA SER A 693 20.13 29.53 2.49
C SER A 693 21.46 28.77 2.43
N ARG A 694 22.43 29.25 1.60
CA ARG A 694 23.73 28.59 1.49
C ARG A 694 24.47 28.52 2.84
N ASP A 695 24.34 29.55 3.69
CA ASP A 695 24.94 29.57 5.03
C ASP A 695 24.28 28.52 5.96
N ALA A 696 22.94 28.51 6.02
CA ALA A 696 22.22 27.54 6.81
C ALA A 696 22.52 26.10 6.35
N LEU A 697 22.62 25.87 5.04
CA LEU A 697 22.97 24.54 4.50
C LEU A 697 24.40 24.11 4.87
N ARG A 698 25.37 25.05 4.88
CA ARG A 698 26.74 24.76 5.35
C ARG A 698 26.78 24.41 6.84
N ARG A 699 26.00 25.11 7.67
CA ARG A 699 25.86 24.82 9.10
C ARG A 699 25.28 23.43 9.34
N LEU A 700 24.22 23.06 8.59
CA LEU A 700 23.64 21.73 8.62
C LEU A 700 24.61 20.65 8.12
N ALA A 701 25.35 20.90 7.03
CA ALA A 701 26.38 19.98 6.54
C ALA A 701 27.49 19.75 7.58
N ALA A 702 27.89 20.82 8.29
CA ALA A 702 28.85 20.72 9.39
C ALA A 702 28.30 19.91 10.58
N ALA A 703 27.02 20.06 10.93
CA ALA A 703 26.35 19.27 11.95
C ALA A 703 26.18 17.80 11.55
N ALA A 704 25.70 17.54 10.33
CA ALA A 704 25.55 16.20 9.76
C ALA A 704 26.86 15.42 9.68
N ALA A 705 27.96 16.13 9.38
CA ALA A 705 29.30 15.59 9.34
C ALA A 705 30.00 15.61 10.73
N ALA A 706 29.36 15.97 11.88
CA ALA A 706 30.00 16.00 13.23
C ALA A 706 30.46 14.61 13.71
N PRO A 707 31.55 14.51 14.49
CA PRO A 707 32.00 13.26 15.06
C PRO A 707 30.98 12.63 16.03
N THR A 708 30.21 13.51 16.69
CA THR A 708 29.05 13.18 17.52
C THR A 708 27.79 13.25 16.65
N GLU A 709 26.86 12.32 16.86
CA GLU A 709 25.59 12.30 16.12
C GLU A 709 24.69 13.45 16.58
N LEU A 710 24.84 14.60 15.89
CA LEU A 710 24.04 15.79 16.15
C LEU A 710 22.70 15.75 15.39
N LEU A 711 22.64 15.01 14.30
CA LEU A 711 21.44 14.80 13.48
C LEU A 711 21.27 13.29 13.23
N PRO A 712 20.06 12.75 13.40
CA PRO A 712 19.74 11.38 13.02
C PRO A 712 19.94 11.17 11.51
N THR A 713 20.23 9.95 11.10
CA THR A 713 20.44 9.60 9.69
C THR A 713 19.28 10.03 8.79
N ALA A 714 18.04 9.85 9.24
CA ALA A 714 16.84 10.30 8.51
C ALA A 714 16.90 11.80 8.19
N ASP A 715 17.35 12.64 9.11
CA ASP A 715 17.49 14.08 8.87
C ASP A 715 18.60 14.42 7.90
N VAL A 716 19.76 13.72 7.98
CA VAL A 716 20.87 13.85 7.03
C VAL A 716 20.41 13.47 5.61
N VAL A 717 19.67 12.35 5.48
CA VAL A 717 19.04 11.90 4.25
C VAL A 717 18.11 12.98 3.67
N GLY A 718 17.25 13.56 4.51
CA GLY A 718 16.32 14.61 4.09
C GLY A 718 17.01 15.85 3.55
N ILE A 719 18.05 16.32 4.26
CA ILE A 719 18.82 17.50 3.84
C ILE A 719 19.51 17.26 2.48
N LEU A 720 20.11 16.09 2.31
CA LEU A 720 20.78 15.71 1.06
C LEU A 720 19.80 15.60 -0.10
N ASN A 721 18.71 14.86 0.06
CA ASN A 721 17.70 14.69 -0.99
C ASN A 721 17.06 16.00 -1.40
N ASP A 722 16.75 16.87 -0.43
CA ASP A 722 16.19 18.19 -0.73
C ASP A 722 17.21 19.07 -1.46
N ALA A 723 18.46 19.11 -1.01
CA ALA A 723 19.52 19.89 -1.65
C ALA A 723 19.78 19.43 -3.10
N VAL A 724 19.79 18.11 -3.35
CA VAL A 724 19.96 17.52 -4.68
C VAL A 724 18.79 17.89 -5.59
N ALA A 725 17.55 17.67 -5.15
CA ALA A 725 16.37 17.99 -5.95
C ALA A 725 16.26 19.49 -6.27
N LEU A 726 16.57 20.34 -5.29
CA LEU A 726 16.58 21.79 -5.45
C LEU A 726 17.72 22.28 -6.37
N ALA A 727 18.84 21.56 -6.43
CA ALA A 727 19.90 21.85 -7.37
C ALA A 727 19.54 21.46 -8.80
N ILE A 728 18.89 20.33 -8.99
CA ILE A 728 18.39 19.86 -10.30
C ILE A 728 17.35 20.84 -10.85
N SER A 729 16.43 21.28 -10.01
CA SER A 729 15.37 22.25 -10.39
C SER A 729 15.84 23.71 -10.45
N GLY A 730 17.12 23.99 -10.19
CA GLY A 730 17.69 25.33 -10.27
C GLY A 730 17.37 26.29 -9.10
N HIS A 731 16.72 25.79 -8.04
CA HIS A 731 16.41 26.60 -6.85
C HIS A 731 17.63 26.91 -5.98
N VAL A 732 18.67 26.04 -6.01
CA VAL A 732 19.96 26.26 -5.36
C VAL A 732 21.09 25.95 -6.33
N PRO A 733 22.28 26.55 -6.17
CA PRO A 733 23.39 26.22 -7.04
C PRO A 733 23.94 24.81 -6.73
N THR A 734 24.28 24.02 -7.76
CA THR A 734 24.90 22.68 -7.63
C THR A 734 26.15 22.70 -6.74
N SER A 735 26.90 23.80 -6.69
CA SER A 735 28.04 23.98 -5.79
C SER A 735 27.69 23.89 -4.31
N ALA A 736 26.43 24.18 -3.92
CA ALA A 736 26.00 24.01 -2.53
C ALA A 736 25.94 22.53 -2.12
N VAL A 737 25.50 21.64 -3.03
CA VAL A 737 25.53 20.19 -2.80
C VAL A 737 26.97 19.67 -2.78
N LEU A 738 27.82 20.17 -3.67
CA LEU A 738 29.25 19.80 -3.67
C LEU A 738 29.98 20.26 -2.38
N ASP A 739 29.59 21.42 -1.80
CA ASP A 739 30.08 21.86 -0.48
C ASP A 739 29.72 20.80 0.62
N MET A 740 28.50 20.22 0.55
CA MET A 740 28.09 19.14 1.48
C MET A 740 28.92 17.87 1.29
N VAL A 741 29.10 17.44 0.03
CA VAL A 741 29.96 16.27 -0.29
C VAL A 741 31.37 16.47 0.29
N ALA A 742 31.94 17.67 0.13
CA ALA A 742 33.25 18.01 0.68
C ALA A 742 33.28 17.96 2.22
N ALA A 743 32.19 18.40 2.89
CA ALA A 743 32.08 18.33 4.34
C ALA A 743 32.05 16.89 4.86
N PHE A 744 31.31 16.00 4.19
CA PHE A 744 31.32 14.58 4.53
C PHE A 744 32.68 13.90 4.30
N ARG A 745 33.34 14.24 3.20
CA ARG A 745 34.70 13.72 2.88
C ARG A 745 35.76 14.12 3.89
N ALA A 746 35.72 15.37 4.40
CA ALA A 746 36.74 15.88 5.33
C ALA A 746 36.76 15.11 6.67
N ARG A 747 35.80 14.25 6.93
CA ARG A 747 35.62 13.55 8.21
C ARG A 747 35.91 12.04 8.11
N ARG A 748 37.16 11.71 8.05
CA ARG A 748 37.68 10.31 7.99
C ARG A 748 37.37 9.42 9.21
N ARG A 749 36.80 9.94 10.30
CA ARG A 749 36.66 9.20 11.58
C ARG A 749 35.35 8.50 11.83
N ARG A 750 34.28 8.80 11.09
CA ARG A 750 33.01 8.06 11.15
C ARG A 750 32.58 7.76 9.72
N ARG A 751 32.37 6.47 9.40
CA ARG A 751 31.79 6.11 8.12
C ARG A 751 30.31 6.53 8.15
N PRO A 752 29.83 7.38 7.24
CA PRO A 752 28.40 7.61 7.09
C PRO A 752 27.66 6.30 6.86
N GLU A 753 26.40 6.27 7.30
CA GLU A 753 25.52 5.15 7.00
C GLU A 753 25.45 4.87 5.50
N PHE A 754 25.27 3.61 5.11
CA PHE A 754 25.19 3.19 3.70
C PHE A 754 24.24 4.06 2.87
N VAL A 755 23.05 4.39 3.43
CA VAL A 755 22.04 5.22 2.81
C VAL A 755 22.51 6.63 2.43
N VAL A 756 23.41 7.23 3.19
CA VAL A 756 24.01 8.54 2.89
C VAL A 756 24.93 8.45 1.67
N TRP A 757 25.73 7.39 1.61
CA TRP A 757 26.61 7.13 0.46
C TRP A 757 25.82 6.80 -0.79
N GLN A 758 24.71 6.10 -0.68
CA GLN A 758 23.82 5.80 -1.80
C GLN A 758 23.31 7.10 -2.45
N ILE A 759 22.81 8.05 -1.65
CA ILE A 759 22.33 9.35 -2.18
C ILE A 759 23.47 10.13 -2.87
N LEU A 760 24.62 10.19 -2.22
CA LEU A 760 25.78 10.89 -2.77
C LEU A 760 26.28 10.24 -4.06
N GLY A 761 26.29 8.91 -4.13
CA GLY A 761 26.65 8.14 -5.32
C GLY A 761 25.70 8.43 -6.49
N LEU A 762 24.39 8.33 -6.27
CA LEU A 762 23.38 8.64 -7.28
C LEU A 762 23.47 10.10 -7.79
N PHE A 763 23.73 11.04 -6.89
CA PHE A 763 23.93 12.43 -7.28
C PHE A 763 25.18 12.63 -8.14
N LEU A 764 26.32 12.04 -7.74
CA LEU A 764 27.56 12.16 -8.50
C LEU A 764 27.47 11.46 -9.86
N GLU A 765 26.74 10.36 -9.94
CA GLU A 765 26.46 9.66 -11.19
C GLU A 765 25.59 10.51 -12.11
N SER A 766 24.50 11.09 -11.60
CA SER A 766 23.63 12.02 -12.34
C SER A 766 24.42 13.24 -12.87
N LEU A 767 25.30 13.82 -12.04
CA LEU A 767 26.20 14.89 -12.50
C LEU A 767 27.16 14.40 -13.59
N HIS A 768 27.70 13.19 -13.45
CA HIS A 768 28.59 12.62 -14.45
C HIS A 768 27.86 12.42 -15.78
N GLN A 769 26.67 11.84 -15.78
CA GLN A 769 25.86 11.63 -16.97
C GLN A 769 25.47 12.96 -17.62
N THR A 770 25.01 13.95 -16.84
CA THR A 770 24.59 15.26 -17.36
C THR A 770 25.75 16.04 -18.00
N TRP A 771 26.96 15.91 -17.44
CA TRP A 771 28.10 16.72 -17.80
C TRP A 771 29.19 15.95 -18.58
N ALA A 772 29.02 14.63 -18.83
CA ALA A 772 30.01 13.81 -19.50
C ALA A 772 30.42 14.35 -20.89
N ASP A 773 29.44 14.81 -21.65
CA ASP A 773 29.67 15.20 -23.06
C ASP A 773 29.88 16.72 -23.25
N ARG A 774 29.47 17.53 -22.27
CA ARG A 774 29.39 19.00 -22.40
C ARG A 774 30.38 19.77 -21.51
N SER A 775 31.14 19.05 -20.65
CA SER A 775 32.04 19.71 -19.69
C SER A 775 33.50 19.68 -20.09
N PRO A 776 34.26 20.70 -19.68
CA PRO A 776 35.73 20.67 -19.84
C PRO A 776 36.35 19.41 -19.18
N PRO A 777 37.37 18.80 -19.78
CA PRO A 777 38.02 17.59 -19.25
C PRO A 777 38.41 17.68 -17.77
N ALA A 778 38.92 18.86 -17.37
CA ALA A 778 39.31 19.11 -15.98
C ALA A 778 38.15 19.05 -14.98
N LEU A 779 36.91 19.42 -15.38
CA LEU A 779 35.74 19.33 -14.50
C LEU A 779 35.27 17.87 -14.37
N ARG A 780 35.29 17.10 -15.49
CA ARG A 780 35.03 15.66 -15.49
C ARG A 780 35.99 14.90 -14.58
N GLU A 781 37.27 15.25 -14.64
CA GLU A 781 38.26 14.61 -13.79
C GLU A 781 38.07 14.94 -12.30
N ARG A 782 37.69 16.19 -11.97
CA ARG A 782 37.33 16.56 -10.58
C ARG A 782 36.10 15.83 -10.05
N ILE A 783 35.06 15.65 -10.87
CA ILE A 783 33.86 14.87 -10.48
C ILE A 783 34.24 13.40 -10.28
N ARG A 784 35.03 12.82 -11.18
CA ARG A 784 35.56 11.46 -11.02
C ARG A 784 36.46 11.31 -9.78
N ALA A 785 37.29 12.28 -9.48
CA ALA A 785 38.09 12.30 -8.27
C ALA A 785 37.26 12.43 -6.99
N LEU A 786 36.15 13.17 -7.02
CA LEU A 786 35.19 13.22 -5.92
C LEU A 786 34.46 11.88 -5.71
N ALA A 787 34.10 11.20 -6.79
CA ALA A 787 33.43 9.90 -6.74
C ALA A 787 34.37 8.74 -6.27
N ARG A 788 35.67 8.83 -6.55
CA ARG A 788 36.68 7.83 -6.13
C ARG A 788 37.17 8.02 -4.68
N ALA A 789 36.97 9.16 -4.10
CA ALA A 789 37.46 9.54 -2.78
C ALA A 789 36.44 9.39 -1.65
#